data_e6d04c2388e5d38c1a358318265d5e2b
#
_entry.id   e6d04c2388e5d38c1a358318265d5e2b
#
_cell.length_a   1.000
_cell.length_b   1.000
_cell.length_c   1.000
_cell.angle_alpha   90.00
_cell.angle_beta   90.00
_cell.angle_gamma   90.00
#
_symmetry.space_group_name_H-M   'P 1'
#
loop_
_entity.id
_entity.type
_entity.pdbx_description
1 polymer ?
#
loop_
_entity_poly.entity_id
_entity_poly.type
_entity_poly.pdbx_seq_one_letter_code
_entity_poly.pdbx_strand_id
1 'polypeptide(L)'
;MMYVSVIVPRPLDGAFTYRVPQEMEARISIGKRVIVPFGPRRYVTGIIEGIQFTRPADVAAVKDVIEVLDESPTVIHPQIKLWHWLADYYMCPVGDVFKAALPAGLKLESESVVEAAGDVEPEVYESLSDDDMKIVTAVRDKGKVSIKDLARSMGGRPVETAVSKLVDRGVLEMYESVVNRYRRVKMSLVTPLIAKGDNAALQAAFESVKRSEGQQKALLQIVALSSFNNATVPTRPVSKADLLEASAEYTWEHVQALKRKGLVDISVREVSRFTAPEDGDGKFAAPLPSLSQAQAEALRGIHESFMSKAVTLLHGVTSSGKTEIYIHLIDHVMKQGRQVLFLVPEIALTTQLTRRLQRVFGAKVRIYHSKFTDNERVDIWRDMLGSPGPCVVIGARSSLFLPFSNLGLVIVDEEHEPSYKQYDPAPRYNGRDAAIVLATLHGAKTLLGSATPTVETYYKATEGGKYGLVSLLTRYGDVRLPDIEVIDLAAERRKHAVDGAFSNVLVAEGRRMLRDGRQLIFFHNRRGFSPRARCRQCQFVPKCDHCDVSLTYHKHSNTLECHYCGAIYPVPKVCPNCHEPAMEIEGYGTERIEDGVSALYPDARILRLDLDTTRSKEAYGHIIDDFSAHKADILVGTQMVTKGLDFGDVGMVGVVNADNVINYPDFRSAERAFNMLEQVSGRAGRRAGAPGKVMIQTYTPDHPVIGFVRRHDYPGFYEYELEQRRQFVYPPFSRVINIFIRHRDRSVAHSVARDYASRLRTLLGNRVNGPVEPPVARVASQYIMQVMLRVETEASIKQVKAILRSVYVEMNSGVEKTGAGIYYDVDPV
;
A
#
# COMPACT_ATOMS: atom_id res chain seq x y z
N MET A 1 -42.10 -12.22 5.87
CA MET A 1 -41.10 -11.43 6.64
C MET A 1 -39.73 -11.69 6.07
N MET A 2 -39.05 -10.64 5.70
CA MET A 2 -37.69 -10.75 5.12
C MET A 2 -36.63 -10.44 6.20
N TYR A 3 -35.58 -11.21 6.22
CA TYR A 3 -34.40 -10.99 7.05
C TYR A 3 -33.15 -10.88 6.17
N VAL A 4 -32.17 -10.10 6.61
CA VAL A 4 -30.91 -9.92 5.89
C VAL A 4 -29.72 -10.20 6.80
N SER A 5 -28.71 -10.85 6.25
CA SER A 5 -27.41 -10.99 6.86
C SER A 5 -26.54 -9.80 6.44
N VAL A 6 -26.01 -9.06 7.41
CA VAL A 6 -25.30 -7.80 7.21
C VAL A 6 -23.90 -7.87 7.81
N ILE A 7 -22.87 -7.61 6.97
CA ILE A 7 -21.50 -7.41 7.43
C ILE A 7 -21.38 -5.99 7.98
N VAL A 8 -20.87 -5.84 9.19
CA VAL A 8 -20.65 -4.52 9.82
C VAL A 8 -19.15 -4.24 10.01
N PRO A 9 -18.69 -2.96 9.98
CA PRO A 9 -17.26 -2.60 10.08
C PRO A 9 -16.74 -2.66 11.52
N ARG A 10 -16.90 -3.81 12.15
CA ARG A 10 -16.46 -4.07 13.53
C ARG A 10 -15.63 -5.35 13.58
N PRO A 11 -14.65 -5.44 14.50
CA PRO A 11 -13.79 -6.62 14.62
C PRO A 11 -14.52 -7.79 15.27
N LEU A 12 -15.60 -8.24 14.64
CA LEU A 12 -16.44 -9.33 15.08
C LEU A 12 -16.61 -10.36 13.97
N ASP A 13 -16.68 -11.61 14.35
CA ASP A 13 -16.84 -12.72 13.41
C ASP A 13 -18.28 -12.81 12.89
N GLY A 14 -18.40 -13.07 11.59
CA GLY A 14 -19.65 -13.31 10.91
C GLY A 14 -20.47 -12.07 10.57
N ALA A 15 -21.63 -12.31 10.01
CA ALA A 15 -22.65 -11.32 9.69
C ALA A 15 -23.75 -11.32 10.74
N PHE A 16 -24.42 -10.20 10.88
CA PHE A 16 -25.52 -10.01 11.84
C PHE A 16 -26.85 -10.03 11.11
N THR A 17 -27.85 -10.70 11.72
CA THR A 17 -29.20 -10.79 11.16
C THR A 17 -30.04 -9.61 11.58
N TYR A 18 -30.70 -8.97 10.61
CA TYR A 18 -31.67 -7.89 10.83
C TYR A 18 -32.97 -8.21 10.10
N ARG A 19 -34.09 -7.74 10.67
CA ARG A 19 -35.41 -7.80 10.03
C ARG A 19 -35.56 -6.63 9.06
N VAL A 20 -36.20 -6.88 7.94
CA VAL A 20 -36.48 -5.81 6.97
C VAL A 20 -37.94 -5.36 7.17
N PRO A 21 -38.19 -4.04 7.38
CA PRO A 21 -39.54 -3.48 7.34
C PRO A 21 -40.18 -3.70 5.99
N GLN A 22 -41.50 -3.99 5.98
CA GLN A 22 -42.23 -4.33 4.75
C GLN A 22 -42.09 -3.28 3.63
N GLU A 23 -42.05 -2.01 3.99
CA GLU A 23 -41.87 -0.89 3.06
C GLU A 23 -40.49 -0.84 2.37
N MET A 24 -39.50 -1.51 2.94
CA MET A 24 -38.14 -1.59 2.42
C MET A 24 -37.87 -2.88 1.65
N GLU A 25 -38.73 -3.90 1.71
CA GLU A 25 -38.47 -5.23 1.13
C GLU A 25 -38.16 -5.16 -0.38
N ALA A 26 -38.87 -4.29 -1.13
CA ALA A 26 -38.66 -4.11 -2.57
C ALA A 26 -37.31 -3.45 -2.92
N ARG A 27 -36.68 -2.76 -1.95
CA ARG A 27 -35.39 -2.06 -2.14
C ARG A 27 -34.19 -2.91 -1.76
N ILE A 28 -34.37 -4.08 -1.16
CA ILE A 28 -33.31 -4.95 -0.67
C ILE A 28 -32.67 -5.75 -1.81
N SER A 29 -31.34 -5.72 -1.88
CA SER A 29 -30.54 -6.65 -2.68
C SER A 29 -29.15 -6.83 -2.08
N ILE A 30 -28.50 -7.96 -2.39
CA ILE A 30 -27.12 -8.25 -1.96
C ILE A 30 -26.19 -7.17 -2.49
N GLY A 31 -25.24 -6.74 -1.65
CA GLY A 31 -24.25 -5.71 -1.95
C GLY A 31 -24.69 -4.27 -1.71
N LYS A 32 -25.96 -4.03 -1.34
CA LYS A 32 -26.42 -2.70 -0.93
C LYS A 32 -25.97 -2.36 0.48
N ARG A 33 -25.74 -1.07 0.71
CA ARG A 33 -25.46 -0.54 2.03
C ARG A 33 -26.75 -0.28 2.77
N VAL A 34 -26.76 -0.63 4.05
CA VAL A 34 -27.88 -0.36 4.97
C VAL A 34 -27.37 0.28 6.24
N ILE A 35 -28.20 1.11 6.86
CA ILE A 35 -27.99 1.57 8.23
C ILE A 35 -28.68 0.59 9.17
N VAL A 36 -27.91 0.07 10.12
CA VAL A 36 -28.39 -0.87 11.12
C VAL A 36 -28.00 -0.44 12.52
N PRO A 37 -28.84 -0.71 13.55
CA PRO A 37 -28.51 -0.43 14.93
C PRO A 37 -27.49 -1.44 15.44
N PHE A 38 -26.43 -0.96 16.07
CA PHE A 38 -25.36 -1.78 16.63
C PHE A 38 -25.03 -1.34 18.08
N GLY A 39 -25.39 -2.17 19.05
CA GLY A 39 -25.38 -1.80 20.46
C GLY A 39 -26.64 -0.98 20.86
N PRO A 40 -26.60 -0.32 22.05
CA PRO A 40 -27.81 0.34 22.60
C PRO A 40 -28.20 1.64 21.88
N ARG A 41 -27.22 2.44 21.39
CA ARG A 41 -27.47 3.79 20.85
C ARG A 41 -26.64 4.13 19.61
N ARG A 42 -26.05 3.15 18.91
CA ARG A 42 -25.19 3.42 17.75
C ARG A 42 -25.77 2.86 16.48
N TYR A 43 -25.58 3.57 15.39
CA TYR A 43 -25.88 3.14 14.03
C TYR A 43 -24.59 2.95 13.24
N VAL A 44 -24.56 1.94 12.40
CA VAL A 44 -23.42 1.66 11.51
C VAL A 44 -23.90 1.33 10.11
N THR A 45 -23.09 1.68 9.13
CA THR A 45 -23.31 1.20 7.76
C THR A 45 -22.85 -0.26 7.69
N GLY A 46 -23.73 -1.12 7.20
CA GLY A 46 -23.41 -2.50 6.86
C GLY A 46 -23.64 -2.79 5.39
N ILE A 47 -23.14 -3.95 4.94
CA ILE A 47 -23.37 -4.49 3.58
C ILE A 47 -24.23 -5.73 3.68
N ILE A 48 -25.32 -5.78 2.91
CA ILE A 48 -26.14 -6.99 2.80
C ILE A 48 -25.36 -8.05 2.03
N GLU A 49 -25.10 -9.18 2.67
CA GLU A 49 -24.45 -10.33 2.03
C GLU A 49 -25.41 -11.48 1.70
N GLY A 50 -26.56 -11.55 2.41
CA GLY A 50 -27.55 -12.60 2.24
C GLY A 50 -28.95 -12.14 2.56
N ILE A 51 -29.93 -12.81 1.96
CA ILE A 51 -31.37 -12.59 2.17
C ILE A 51 -32.00 -13.93 2.54
N GLN A 52 -32.89 -13.94 3.55
CA GLN A 52 -33.61 -15.14 3.99
C GLN A 52 -35.04 -14.77 4.41
N PHE A 53 -35.94 -15.71 4.25
CA PHE A 53 -37.38 -15.51 4.54
C PHE A 53 -37.85 -16.21 5.82
N THR A 54 -36.97 -16.98 6.46
CA THR A 54 -37.20 -17.64 7.74
C THR A 54 -36.36 -16.98 8.81
N ARG A 55 -36.93 -16.78 10.00
CA ARG A 55 -36.18 -16.28 11.16
C ARG A 55 -35.14 -17.30 11.58
N PRO A 56 -33.86 -16.93 11.73
CA PRO A 56 -32.85 -17.83 12.29
C PRO A 56 -33.24 -18.27 13.72
N ALA A 57 -33.09 -19.56 13.99
CA ALA A 57 -33.48 -20.16 15.29
C ALA A 57 -32.57 -19.65 16.45
N ASP A 58 -31.33 -19.30 16.14
CA ASP A 58 -30.29 -18.97 17.14
C ASP A 58 -30.30 -17.50 17.58
N VAL A 59 -31.23 -16.67 17.09
CA VAL A 59 -31.26 -15.23 17.39
C VAL A 59 -32.41 -14.87 18.29
N ALA A 60 -32.12 -14.55 19.55
CA ALA A 60 -33.13 -14.25 20.58
C ALA A 60 -33.94 -12.96 20.29
N ALA A 61 -33.26 -11.89 19.80
CA ALA A 61 -33.89 -10.62 19.41
C ALA A 61 -33.30 -10.13 18.12
N VAL A 62 -34.15 -9.83 17.12
CA VAL A 62 -33.73 -9.29 15.82
C VAL A 62 -34.15 -7.82 15.75
N LYS A 63 -33.20 -6.93 15.50
CA LYS A 63 -33.44 -5.49 15.29
C LYS A 63 -33.80 -5.23 13.83
N ASP A 64 -34.42 -4.10 13.56
CA ASP A 64 -34.81 -3.71 12.21
C ASP A 64 -33.70 -2.98 11.47
N VAL A 65 -33.70 -3.12 10.14
CA VAL A 65 -32.96 -2.22 9.24
C VAL A 65 -33.60 -0.83 9.35
N ILE A 66 -32.78 0.19 9.53
CA ILE A 66 -33.26 1.58 9.66
C ILE A 66 -33.45 2.23 8.31
N GLU A 67 -32.48 2.03 7.37
CA GLU A 67 -32.50 2.69 6.06
C GLU A 67 -31.70 1.87 5.04
N VAL A 68 -32.15 1.89 3.78
CA VAL A 68 -31.42 1.38 2.61
C VAL A 68 -30.80 2.56 1.88
N LEU A 69 -29.47 2.64 1.84
CA LEU A 69 -28.73 3.82 1.35
C LEU A 69 -28.60 3.87 -0.18
N ASP A 70 -28.70 2.72 -0.83
CA ASP A 70 -28.36 2.58 -2.24
C ASP A 70 -29.57 2.22 -3.11
N GLU A 71 -29.63 2.79 -4.31
CA GLU A 71 -30.56 2.36 -5.36
C GLU A 71 -30.08 1.07 -6.03
N SER A 72 -28.75 0.96 -6.29
CA SER A 72 -28.08 -0.21 -6.86
C SER A 72 -26.96 -0.69 -5.93
N PRO A 73 -26.52 -1.95 -6.02
CA PRO A 73 -25.46 -2.49 -5.15
C PRO A 73 -24.18 -1.68 -5.23
N THR A 74 -23.62 -1.31 -4.07
CA THR A 74 -22.32 -0.63 -3.93
C THR A 74 -21.15 -1.63 -3.91
N VAL A 75 -21.43 -2.89 -3.55
CA VAL A 75 -20.47 -4.00 -3.52
C VAL A 75 -21.00 -5.14 -4.37
N ILE A 76 -20.16 -5.72 -5.21
CA ILE A 76 -20.54 -6.83 -6.10
C ILE A 76 -20.19 -8.17 -5.47
N HIS A 77 -20.84 -9.22 -5.95
CA HIS A 77 -20.70 -10.58 -5.39
C HIS A 77 -19.25 -11.11 -5.34
N PRO A 78 -18.38 -10.92 -6.36
CA PRO A 78 -16.98 -11.34 -6.27
C PRO A 78 -16.21 -10.66 -5.13
N GLN A 79 -16.53 -9.40 -4.80
CA GLN A 79 -15.90 -8.69 -3.67
C GLN A 79 -16.30 -9.33 -2.33
N ILE A 80 -17.58 -9.66 -2.13
CA ILE A 80 -18.04 -10.34 -0.90
C ILE A 80 -17.33 -11.68 -0.73
N LYS A 81 -17.20 -12.46 -1.81
CA LYS A 81 -16.46 -13.73 -1.81
C LYS A 81 -14.98 -13.53 -1.44
N LEU A 82 -14.35 -12.49 -2.00
CA LEU A 82 -12.96 -12.15 -1.67
C LEU A 82 -12.83 -11.75 -0.19
N TRP A 83 -13.78 -11.00 0.37
CA TRP A 83 -13.74 -10.58 1.77
C TRP A 83 -13.82 -11.78 2.72
N HIS A 84 -14.71 -12.75 2.44
CA HIS A 84 -14.78 -13.97 3.23
C HIS A 84 -13.52 -14.83 3.11
N TRP A 85 -12.96 -14.93 1.88
CA TRP A 85 -11.70 -15.63 1.69
C TRP A 85 -10.56 -14.98 2.49
N LEU A 86 -10.45 -13.64 2.45
CA LEU A 86 -9.45 -12.91 3.22
C LEU A 86 -9.62 -13.11 4.73
N ALA A 87 -10.84 -13.04 5.22
CA ALA A 87 -11.16 -13.26 6.63
C ALA A 87 -10.78 -14.67 7.09
N ASP A 88 -11.13 -15.67 6.31
CA ASP A 88 -10.80 -17.06 6.65
C ASP A 88 -9.30 -17.32 6.48
N TYR A 89 -8.70 -16.92 5.36
CA TYR A 89 -7.29 -17.22 5.08
C TYR A 89 -6.35 -16.57 6.10
N TYR A 90 -6.57 -15.28 6.40
CA TYR A 90 -5.70 -14.49 7.29
C TYR A 90 -6.20 -14.47 8.74
N MET A 91 -7.19 -15.28 9.08
CA MET A 91 -7.72 -15.47 10.44
C MET A 91 -8.08 -14.14 11.12
N CYS A 92 -8.88 -13.34 10.46
CA CYS A 92 -9.37 -12.07 10.99
C CYS A 92 -10.89 -11.96 10.78
N PRO A 93 -11.58 -11.12 11.58
CA PRO A 93 -13.00 -10.84 11.36
C PRO A 93 -13.30 -10.26 9.99
N VAL A 94 -14.41 -10.67 9.36
CA VAL A 94 -14.85 -10.13 8.07
C VAL A 94 -15.15 -8.63 8.16
N GLY A 95 -15.57 -8.14 9.31
CA GLY A 95 -15.77 -6.72 9.58
C GLY A 95 -14.49 -5.88 9.45
N ASP A 96 -13.31 -6.43 9.76
CA ASP A 96 -12.02 -5.77 9.55
C ASP A 96 -11.69 -5.71 8.04
N VAL A 97 -12.02 -6.76 7.29
CA VAL A 97 -11.88 -6.76 5.82
C VAL A 97 -12.78 -5.71 5.20
N PHE A 98 -14.04 -5.65 5.60
CA PHE A 98 -14.98 -4.60 5.16
C PHE A 98 -14.43 -3.20 5.44
N LYS A 99 -13.91 -2.98 6.66
CA LYS A 99 -13.32 -1.70 7.06
C LYS A 99 -12.14 -1.30 6.17
N ALA A 100 -11.31 -2.24 5.77
CA ALA A 100 -10.16 -2.00 4.90
C ALA A 100 -10.56 -1.83 3.43
N ALA A 101 -11.56 -2.57 2.96
CA ALA A 101 -11.97 -2.65 1.57
C ALA A 101 -12.76 -1.42 1.11
N LEU A 102 -13.78 -1.02 1.85
CA LEU A 102 -14.67 0.06 1.43
C LEU A 102 -14.06 1.43 1.77
N PRO A 103 -14.03 2.40 0.83
CA PRO A 103 -13.61 3.78 1.11
C PRO A 103 -14.37 4.41 2.28
N ALA A 104 -13.69 5.24 3.08
CA ALA A 104 -14.30 5.85 4.27
C ALA A 104 -15.53 6.71 3.91
N GLY A 105 -15.51 7.41 2.77
CA GLY A 105 -16.66 8.22 2.32
C GLY A 105 -17.90 7.42 1.92
N LEU A 106 -17.81 6.09 1.78
CA LEU A 106 -18.95 5.19 1.59
C LEU A 106 -19.44 4.54 2.89
N LYS A 107 -18.71 4.70 4.00
CA LYS A 107 -19.10 4.23 5.33
C LYS A 107 -19.69 5.42 6.09
N LEU A 108 -21.01 5.45 6.24
CA LEU A 108 -21.64 6.39 7.13
C LEU A 108 -21.51 5.88 8.55
N GLU A 109 -20.93 6.66 9.43
CA GLU A 109 -20.83 6.36 10.85
C GLU A 109 -21.75 7.32 11.61
N SER A 110 -22.39 6.84 12.66
CA SER A 110 -23.06 7.75 13.58
C SER A 110 -21.99 8.54 14.32
N GLU A 111 -22.15 9.82 14.36
CA GLU A 111 -21.42 10.72 15.26
C GLU A 111 -22.35 11.19 16.34
N SER A 112 -21.89 11.13 17.60
CA SER A 112 -22.62 11.74 18.71
C SER A 112 -22.56 13.24 18.53
N VAL A 113 -23.73 13.83 18.32
CA VAL A 113 -23.94 15.26 18.15
C VAL A 113 -24.62 15.79 19.41
N VAL A 114 -24.18 16.94 19.88
CA VAL A 114 -24.75 17.61 21.02
C VAL A 114 -25.40 18.94 20.59
N GLU A 115 -26.52 19.22 21.23
CA GLU A 115 -27.29 20.46 21.10
C GLU A 115 -27.61 21.01 22.49
N ALA A 116 -27.77 22.31 22.64
CA ALA A 116 -28.21 22.88 23.91
C ALA A 116 -29.69 22.54 24.14
N ALA A 117 -30.02 22.07 25.33
CA ALA A 117 -31.41 21.82 25.73
C ALA A 117 -32.20 23.13 25.75
N GLY A 118 -33.48 23.04 25.30
CA GLY A 118 -34.31 24.24 25.12
C GLY A 118 -34.75 24.93 26.44
N ASP A 119 -35.11 24.11 27.43
CA ASP A 119 -35.64 24.59 28.73
C ASP A 119 -34.73 24.15 29.86
N VAL A 120 -33.72 24.97 30.19
CA VAL A 120 -32.80 24.73 31.32
C VAL A 120 -33.01 25.85 32.34
N GLU A 121 -33.32 25.49 33.60
CA GLU A 121 -33.50 26.46 34.67
C GLU A 121 -32.20 27.26 34.92
N PRO A 122 -32.27 28.60 35.17
CA PRO A 122 -31.12 29.45 35.36
C PRO A 122 -30.17 29.00 36.48
N GLU A 123 -30.69 28.40 37.52
CA GLU A 123 -29.93 27.89 38.67
C GLU A 123 -28.95 26.76 38.29
N VAL A 124 -29.29 25.97 37.26
CA VAL A 124 -28.43 24.91 36.73
C VAL A 124 -27.19 25.49 36.09
N TYR A 125 -27.30 26.61 35.38
CA TYR A 125 -26.14 27.28 34.77
C TYR A 125 -25.21 27.89 35.82
N GLU A 126 -25.74 28.45 36.91
CA GLU A 126 -24.94 29.01 38.04
C GLU A 126 -24.12 27.92 38.75
N SER A 127 -24.52 26.66 38.65
CA SER A 127 -23.82 25.51 39.24
C SER A 127 -22.75 24.88 38.36
N LEU A 128 -22.54 25.36 37.12
CA LEU A 128 -21.56 24.84 36.17
C LEU A 128 -20.17 25.41 36.43
N SER A 129 -19.14 24.57 36.16
CA SER A 129 -17.76 25.05 36.18
C SER A 129 -17.48 25.93 34.97
N ASP A 130 -16.44 26.79 35.05
CA ASP A 130 -15.99 27.64 33.93
C ASP A 130 -15.70 26.80 32.65
N ASP A 131 -15.17 25.59 32.78
CA ASP A 131 -14.89 24.73 31.65
C ASP A 131 -16.15 24.09 31.07
N ASP A 132 -17.12 23.72 31.89
CA ASP A 132 -18.43 23.24 31.46
C ASP A 132 -19.19 24.38 30.73
N MET A 133 -19.11 25.60 31.23
CA MET A 133 -19.73 26.79 30.63
C MET A 133 -19.13 27.12 29.26
N LYS A 134 -17.80 26.94 29.07
CA LYS A 134 -17.16 27.07 27.75
C LYS A 134 -17.72 26.05 26.74
N ILE A 135 -17.96 24.81 27.18
CA ILE A 135 -18.54 23.76 26.33
C ILE A 135 -19.97 24.13 25.93
N VAL A 136 -20.79 24.55 26.89
CA VAL A 136 -22.18 24.96 26.63
C VAL A 136 -22.25 26.16 25.69
N THR A 137 -21.39 27.16 25.90
CA THR A 137 -21.31 28.34 25.02
C THR A 137 -20.93 27.94 23.60
N ALA A 138 -19.88 27.09 23.43
CA ALA A 138 -19.44 26.61 22.13
C ALA A 138 -20.52 25.80 21.40
N VAL A 139 -21.36 25.05 22.14
CA VAL A 139 -22.50 24.32 21.55
C VAL A 139 -23.63 25.27 21.15
N ARG A 140 -23.94 26.29 21.98
CA ARG A 140 -24.97 27.29 21.66
C ARG A 140 -24.62 28.11 20.42
N ASP A 141 -23.36 28.55 20.33
CA ASP A 141 -22.89 29.36 19.20
C ASP A 141 -22.95 28.60 17.86
N LYS A 142 -22.73 27.31 17.88
CA LYS A 142 -22.69 26.46 16.69
C LYS A 142 -23.98 25.71 16.42
N GLY A 143 -24.91 25.69 17.37
CA GLY A 143 -26.12 24.88 17.32
C GLY A 143 -25.79 23.38 17.51
N LYS A 144 -25.96 22.59 16.48
CA LYS A 144 -25.63 21.15 16.46
C LYS A 144 -24.14 20.92 16.20
N VAL A 145 -23.42 20.30 17.14
CA VAL A 145 -21.98 20.09 17.04
C VAL A 145 -21.61 18.65 17.34
N SER A 146 -20.76 18.02 16.52
CA SER A 146 -20.22 16.70 16.86
C SER A 146 -19.24 16.79 18.04
N ILE A 147 -19.20 15.75 18.89
CA ILE A 147 -18.25 15.69 20.02
C ILE A 147 -16.80 15.86 19.54
N LYS A 148 -16.48 15.34 18.35
CA LYS A 148 -15.13 15.48 17.74
C LYS A 148 -14.81 16.93 17.34
N ASP A 149 -15.77 17.64 16.77
CA ASP A 149 -15.56 19.04 16.37
C ASP A 149 -15.56 19.97 17.58
N LEU A 150 -16.32 19.60 18.61
CA LEU A 150 -16.31 20.26 19.90
C LEU A 150 -14.94 20.10 20.58
N ALA A 151 -14.39 18.88 20.63
CA ALA A 151 -13.04 18.63 21.15
C ALA A 151 -11.96 19.44 20.40
N ARG A 152 -12.06 19.52 19.07
CA ARG A 152 -11.13 20.34 18.26
C ARG A 152 -11.25 21.84 18.59
N SER A 153 -12.46 22.35 18.78
CA SER A 153 -12.67 23.75 19.16
C SER A 153 -12.17 24.07 20.57
N MET A 154 -12.06 23.06 21.41
CA MET A 154 -11.54 23.13 22.78
C MET A 154 -10.01 22.83 22.88
N GLY A 155 -9.28 22.96 21.78
CA GLY A 155 -7.84 22.74 21.74
C GLY A 155 -7.39 21.28 21.78
N GLY A 156 -8.24 20.35 21.33
CA GLY A 156 -7.95 18.90 21.25
C GLY A 156 -8.09 18.15 22.58
N ARG A 157 -8.64 18.79 23.62
CA ARG A 157 -8.90 18.13 24.90
C ARG A 157 -10.08 17.15 24.79
N PRO A 158 -10.03 15.99 25.47
CA PRO A 158 -11.16 15.06 25.52
C PRO A 158 -12.32 15.72 26.27
N VAL A 159 -13.46 15.87 25.61
CA VAL A 159 -14.67 16.51 26.17
C VAL A 159 -15.78 15.51 26.50
N GLU A 160 -15.59 14.22 26.19
CA GLU A 160 -16.64 13.19 26.30
C GLU A 160 -17.22 13.09 27.72
N THR A 161 -16.36 13.11 28.74
CA THR A 161 -16.79 13.00 30.14
C THR A 161 -17.56 14.23 30.60
N ALA A 162 -17.13 15.42 30.20
CA ALA A 162 -17.80 16.67 30.53
C ALA A 162 -19.15 16.77 29.81
N VAL A 163 -19.21 16.42 28.54
CA VAL A 163 -20.45 16.36 27.78
C VAL A 163 -21.46 15.38 28.40
N SER A 164 -21.00 14.17 28.80
CA SER A 164 -21.89 13.20 29.47
C SER A 164 -22.51 13.76 30.74
N LYS A 165 -21.71 14.43 31.60
CA LYS A 165 -22.21 15.09 32.78
C LYS A 165 -23.23 16.20 32.51
N LEU A 166 -23.01 16.99 31.45
CA LEU A 166 -23.92 18.05 31.04
C LEU A 166 -25.25 17.49 30.48
N VAL A 167 -25.17 16.34 29.82
CA VAL A 167 -26.37 15.60 29.34
C VAL A 167 -27.14 15.03 30.52
N ASP A 168 -26.45 14.42 31.49
CA ASP A 168 -27.08 13.87 32.72
C ASP A 168 -27.75 14.96 33.57
N ARG A 169 -27.26 16.23 33.47
CA ARG A 169 -27.83 17.40 34.11
C ARG A 169 -28.94 18.07 33.31
N GLY A 170 -29.25 17.58 32.10
CA GLY A 170 -30.24 18.14 31.21
C GLY A 170 -29.88 19.48 30.56
N VAL A 171 -28.59 19.86 30.57
CA VAL A 171 -28.10 21.11 29.96
C VAL A 171 -27.82 20.96 28.45
N LEU A 172 -27.39 19.76 28.08
CA LEU A 172 -27.20 19.36 26.67
C LEU A 172 -28.04 18.15 26.34
N GLU A 173 -28.52 18.10 25.14
CA GLU A 173 -29.11 16.91 24.53
C GLU A 173 -28.10 16.25 23.60
N MET A 174 -27.96 14.93 23.70
CA MET A 174 -27.07 14.15 22.85
C MET A 174 -27.88 13.16 22.02
N TYR A 175 -27.66 13.19 20.73
CA TYR A 175 -28.25 12.23 19.78
C TYR A 175 -27.21 11.78 18.76
N GLU A 176 -27.45 10.61 18.18
CA GLU A 176 -26.61 10.07 17.13
C GLU A 176 -27.11 10.59 15.77
N SER A 177 -26.21 11.26 15.05
CA SER A 177 -26.48 11.72 13.69
C SER A 177 -25.64 10.94 12.69
N VAL A 178 -26.23 10.55 11.58
CA VAL A 178 -25.52 9.88 10.49
C VAL A 178 -24.92 10.94 9.57
N VAL A 179 -23.59 11.00 9.51
CA VAL A 179 -22.88 12.03 8.74
C VAL A 179 -22.40 11.46 7.41
N ASN A 180 -22.82 12.08 6.32
CA ASN A 180 -22.29 11.81 4.99
C ASN A 180 -21.09 12.73 4.72
N ARG A 181 -19.88 12.18 4.75
CA ARG A 181 -18.64 12.94 4.50
C ARG A 181 -18.32 13.13 3.03
N TYR A 182 -18.96 12.37 2.15
CA TYR A 182 -18.76 12.51 0.71
C TYR A 182 -19.45 13.75 0.16
N ARG A 183 -18.69 14.61 -0.49
CA ARG A 183 -19.19 15.79 -1.18
C ARG A 183 -18.87 15.69 -2.66
N ARG A 184 -19.89 15.70 -3.51
CA ARG A 184 -19.71 15.80 -4.96
C ARG A 184 -19.17 17.17 -5.33
N VAL A 185 -18.29 17.23 -6.33
CA VAL A 185 -17.88 18.51 -6.90
C VAL A 185 -18.99 19.03 -7.77
N LYS A 186 -19.40 20.26 -7.51
CA LYS A 186 -20.32 20.99 -8.38
C LYS A 186 -19.50 21.84 -9.33
N MET A 187 -19.59 21.55 -10.62
CA MET A 187 -18.95 22.32 -11.68
C MET A 187 -20.01 23.22 -12.33
N SER A 188 -19.73 24.52 -12.36
CA SER A 188 -20.54 25.46 -13.12
C SER A 188 -20.07 25.41 -14.58
N LEU A 189 -20.99 25.12 -15.48
CA LEU A 189 -20.79 25.06 -16.91
C LEU A 189 -21.52 26.21 -17.57
N VAL A 190 -20.84 26.90 -18.45
CA VAL A 190 -21.35 28.03 -19.20
C VAL A 190 -21.60 27.62 -20.66
N THR A 191 -22.79 27.78 -21.16
CA THR A 191 -23.14 27.46 -22.54
C THR A 191 -23.69 28.72 -23.21
N PRO A 192 -23.17 29.14 -24.40
CA PRO A 192 -23.78 30.25 -25.14
C PRO A 192 -25.21 29.89 -25.60
N LEU A 193 -26.13 30.80 -25.40
CA LEU A 193 -27.54 30.69 -25.86
C LEU A 193 -27.74 31.19 -27.28
N ILE A 194 -26.72 31.73 -27.90
CA ILE A 194 -26.74 32.20 -29.28
C ILE A 194 -26.75 31.00 -30.21
N ALA A 195 -27.61 30.99 -31.21
CA ALA A 195 -27.68 29.91 -32.18
C ALA A 195 -26.38 29.89 -33.04
N LYS A 196 -25.82 28.69 -33.18
CA LYS A 196 -24.60 28.50 -33.96
C LYS A 196 -24.80 28.84 -35.42
N GLY A 197 -23.89 29.67 -35.99
CA GLY A 197 -24.01 30.16 -37.37
C GLY A 197 -24.86 31.43 -37.54
N ASP A 198 -25.51 31.88 -36.48
CA ASP A 198 -26.27 33.16 -36.51
C ASP A 198 -25.31 34.32 -36.20
N ASN A 199 -24.67 34.82 -37.22
CA ASN A 199 -23.70 35.92 -37.10
C ASN A 199 -24.41 37.24 -36.72
N ALA A 200 -25.72 37.45 -37.09
CA ALA A 200 -26.45 38.61 -36.73
C ALA A 200 -26.76 38.62 -35.22
N ALA A 201 -27.21 37.51 -34.64
CA ALA A 201 -27.42 37.36 -33.21
C ALA A 201 -26.12 37.50 -32.41
N LEU A 202 -24.99 36.95 -32.92
CA LEU A 202 -23.69 37.11 -32.31
C LEU A 202 -23.24 38.57 -32.27
N GLN A 203 -23.41 39.31 -33.38
CA GLN A 203 -23.08 40.72 -33.47
C GLN A 203 -23.96 41.56 -32.52
N ALA A 204 -25.26 41.27 -32.46
CA ALA A 204 -26.20 41.93 -31.54
C ALA A 204 -25.82 41.66 -30.07
N ALA A 205 -25.33 40.44 -29.75
CA ALA A 205 -24.85 40.10 -28.43
C ALA A 205 -23.64 40.95 -28.02
N PHE A 206 -22.64 41.11 -28.90
CA PHE A 206 -21.46 41.96 -28.66
C PHE A 206 -21.87 43.45 -28.53
N GLU A 207 -22.81 43.92 -29.32
CA GLU A 207 -23.33 45.28 -29.21
C GLU A 207 -24.00 45.50 -27.85
N SER A 208 -24.77 44.55 -27.33
CA SER A 208 -25.45 44.63 -26.04
C SER A 208 -24.50 44.76 -24.84
N VAL A 209 -23.22 44.36 -24.99
CA VAL A 209 -22.18 44.39 -23.97
C VAL A 209 -21.07 45.40 -24.21
N LYS A 210 -21.16 46.23 -25.29
CA LYS A 210 -20.10 47.14 -25.69
C LYS A 210 -19.68 48.18 -24.64
N ARG A 211 -20.55 48.45 -23.64
CA ARG A 211 -20.26 49.39 -22.56
C ARG A 211 -19.44 48.79 -21.42
N SER A 212 -19.15 47.48 -21.46
CA SER A 212 -18.39 46.79 -20.44
C SER A 212 -17.33 45.92 -21.06
N GLU A 213 -16.07 46.36 -20.99
CA GLU A 213 -14.92 45.66 -21.55
C GLU A 213 -14.81 44.24 -20.98
N GLY A 214 -15.02 44.05 -19.67
CA GLY A 214 -14.97 42.72 -19.02
C GLY A 214 -16.05 41.75 -19.53
N GLN A 215 -17.30 42.25 -19.82
CA GLN A 215 -18.33 41.42 -20.42
C GLN A 215 -18.03 41.06 -21.88
N GLN A 216 -17.46 42.00 -22.65
CA GLN A 216 -17.02 41.71 -24.03
C GLN A 216 -15.94 40.60 -24.05
N LYS A 217 -14.88 40.74 -23.22
CA LYS A 217 -13.80 39.76 -23.12
C LYS A 217 -14.32 38.40 -22.64
N ALA A 218 -15.22 38.39 -21.64
CA ALA A 218 -15.83 37.14 -21.18
C ALA A 218 -16.66 36.45 -22.29
N LEU A 219 -17.49 37.21 -23.04
CA LEU A 219 -18.28 36.65 -24.14
C LEU A 219 -17.39 36.13 -25.26
N LEU A 220 -16.34 36.86 -25.65
CA LEU A 220 -15.35 36.43 -26.63
C LEU A 220 -14.70 35.10 -26.24
N GLN A 221 -14.26 34.98 -24.98
CA GLN A 221 -13.61 33.78 -24.48
C GLN A 221 -14.60 32.61 -24.42
N ILE A 222 -15.86 32.82 -24.02
CA ILE A 222 -16.88 31.77 -24.05
C ILE A 222 -17.13 31.27 -25.47
N VAL A 223 -17.22 32.14 -26.45
CA VAL A 223 -17.39 31.79 -27.86
C VAL A 223 -16.17 31.00 -28.38
N ALA A 224 -14.97 31.45 -28.04
CA ALA A 224 -13.72 30.79 -28.44
C ALA A 224 -13.59 29.37 -27.87
N LEU A 225 -13.79 29.19 -26.56
CA LEU A 225 -13.63 27.92 -25.86
C LEU A 225 -14.76 26.92 -26.12
N SER A 226 -15.97 27.41 -26.42
CA SER A 226 -17.15 26.57 -26.66
C SER A 226 -17.19 25.89 -28.03
N SER A 227 -16.16 26.02 -28.86
CA SER A 227 -16.15 25.58 -30.28
C SER A 227 -17.29 26.18 -31.12
N PHE A 228 -17.77 27.33 -30.71
CA PHE A 228 -18.86 28.00 -31.39
C PHE A 228 -18.54 28.31 -32.87
N ASN A 229 -17.31 28.70 -33.17
CA ASN A 229 -16.83 29.05 -34.52
C ASN A 229 -16.53 27.86 -35.43
N ASN A 230 -16.54 26.62 -34.91
CA ASN A 230 -16.28 25.43 -35.71
C ASN A 230 -17.61 24.81 -36.23
N ALA A 231 -17.89 24.93 -37.49
CA ALA A 231 -19.18 24.48 -38.07
C ALA A 231 -19.43 22.97 -37.93
N THR A 232 -18.39 22.16 -37.86
CA THR A 232 -18.48 20.69 -37.86
C THR A 232 -18.62 20.08 -36.45
N VAL A 233 -18.36 20.83 -35.37
CA VAL A 233 -18.32 20.32 -33.99
C VAL A 233 -19.47 20.95 -33.18
N PRO A 234 -20.29 20.20 -32.42
CA PRO A 234 -21.33 20.77 -31.55
C PRO A 234 -20.74 21.76 -30.54
N THR A 235 -21.54 22.80 -30.21
CA THR A 235 -21.16 23.75 -29.14
C THR A 235 -21.05 23.01 -27.81
N ARG A 236 -19.89 23.11 -27.17
CA ARG A 236 -19.62 22.46 -25.87
C ARG A 236 -19.76 23.46 -24.71
N PRO A 237 -20.29 23.03 -23.55
CA PRO A 237 -20.26 23.85 -22.34
C PRO A 237 -18.80 24.10 -21.90
N VAL A 238 -18.52 25.30 -21.40
CA VAL A 238 -17.18 25.68 -20.89
C VAL A 238 -17.23 25.75 -19.38
N SER A 239 -16.22 25.20 -18.69
CA SER A 239 -16.20 25.23 -17.23
C SER A 239 -15.85 26.62 -16.69
N LYS A 240 -16.34 26.93 -15.47
CA LYS A 240 -15.94 28.13 -14.76
C LYS A 240 -14.42 28.22 -14.57
N ALA A 241 -13.77 27.08 -14.30
CA ALA A 241 -12.32 27.03 -14.10
C ALA A 241 -11.57 27.43 -15.38
N ASP A 242 -11.89 26.78 -16.52
CA ASP A 242 -11.24 27.05 -17.82
C ASP A 242 -11.43 28.50 -18.25
N LEU A 243 -12.62 29.06 -17.98
CA LEU A 243 -12.89 30.48 -18.28
C LEU A 243 -12.03 31.44 -17.47
N LEU A 244 -11.86 31.19 -16.17
CA LEU A 244 -11.05 32.05 -15.29
C LEU A 244 -9.55 31.85 -15.42
N GLU A 245 -9.12 30.67 -15.85
CA GLU A 245 -7.72 30.37 -16.13
C GLU A 245 -7.26 30.96 -17.46
N ALA A 246 -8.17 31.04 -18.44
CA ALA A 246 -7.87 31.54 -19.79
C ALA A 246 -7.54 33.03 -19.82
N SER A 247 -8.05 33.87 -18.90
CA SER A 247 -7.73 35.30 -18.86
C SER A 247 -8.07 35.94 -17.51
N ALA A 248 -7.16 36.75 -17.00
CA ALA A 248 -7.38 37.61 -15.82
C ALA A 248 -8.16 38.92 -16.12
N GLU A 249 -8.54 39.16 -17.37
CA GLU A 249 -9.14 40.45 -17.79
C GLU A 249 -10.63 40.54 -17.49
N TYR A 250 -11.28 39.46 -17.02
CA TYR A 250 -12.66 39.44 -16.57
C TYR A 250 -12.83 38.54 -15.33
N THR A 251 -13.91 38.75 -14.61
CA THR A 251 -14.27 38.03 -13.39
C THR A 251 -15.53 37.19 -13.59
N TRP A 252 -15.82 36.29 -12.64
CA TRP A 252 -17.07 35.52 -12.67
C TRP A 252 -18.34 36.39 -12.65
N GLU A 253 -18.29 37.60 -12.08
CA GLU A 253 -19.39 38.52 -12.05
C GLU A 253 -19.78 39.00 -13.47
N HIS A 254 -18.80 39.20 -14.36
CA HIS A 254 -19.04 39.51 -15.76
C HIS A 254 -19.79 38.38 -16.49
N VAL A 255 -19.44 37.13 -16.21
CA VAL A 255 -20.13 35.94 -16.76
C VAL A 255 -21.55 35.84 -16.23
N GLN A 256 -21.78 36.13 -14.93
CA GLN A 256 -23.12 36.18 -14.35
C GLN A 256 -23.95 37.34 -14.96
N ALA A 257 -23.32 38.44 -15.30
CA ALA A 257 -24.01 39.54 -16.00
C ALA A 257 -24.42 39.14 -17.42
N LEU A 258 -23.61 38.33 -18.14
CA LEU A 258 -24.02 37.77 -19.44
C LEU A 258 -25.23 36.81 -19.31
N LYS A 259 -25.33 36.04 -18.23
CA LYS A 259 -26.50 35.21 -17.94
C LYS A 259 -27.73 36.06 -17.72
N ARG A 260 -27.64 37.16 -16.93
CA ARG A 260 -28.76 38.09 -16.71
C ARG A 260 -29.26 38.76 -17.99
N LYS A 261 -28.39 38.90 -19.00
CA LYS A 261 -28.73 39.41 -20.33
C LYS A 261 -29.25 38.33 -21.30
N GLY A 262 -29.36 37.09 -20.87
CA GLY A 262 -29.82 35.97 -21.70
C GLY A 262 -28.85 35.54 -22.79
N LEU A 263 -27.57 35.90 -22.71
CA LEU A 263 -26.56 35.55 -23.72
C LEU A 263 -25.90 34.18 -23.47
N VAL A 264 -25.89 33.75 -22.19
CA VAL A 264 -25.34 32.45 -21.78
C VAL A 264 -26.24 31.79 -20.74
N ASP A 265 -26.28 30.47 -20.71
CA ASP A 265 -26.82 29.72 -19.58
C ASP A 265 -25.70 29.20 -18.68
N ILE A 266 -25.94 29.19 -17.38
CA ILE A 266 -25.02 28.61 -16.39
C ILE A 266 -25.75 27.46 -15.72
N SER A 267 -25.37 26.25 -16.09
CA SER A 267 -25.85 25.02 -15.47
C SER A 267 -24.82 24.53 -14.42
N VAL A 268 -25.34 23.90 -13.38
CA VAL A 268 -24.45 23.23 -12.38
C VAL A 268 -24.59 21.75 -12.58
N ARG A 269 -23.46 21.10 -12.95
CA ARG A 269 -23.37 19.65 -13.01
C ARG A 269 -22.55 19.12 -11.84
N GLU A 270 -22.98 18.02 -11.29
CA GLU A 270 -22.16 17.25 -10.38
C GLU A 270 -21.17 16.42 -11.21
N VAL A 271 -19.89 16.67 -11.00
CA VAL A 271 -18.80 15.96 -11.71
C VAL A 271 -17.95 15.16 -10.74
N SER A 272 -17.44 14.05 -11.22
CA SER A 272 -16.40 13.32 -10.50
C SER A 272 -15.11 14.15 -10.47
N ARG A 273 -14.36 14.11 -9.36
CA ARG A 273 -13.00 14.65 -9.30
C ARG A 273 -12.05 13.90 -10.21
N PHE A 274 -12.43 12.71 -10.58
CA PHE A 274 -11.78 11.92 -11.60
C PHE A 274 -12.21 12.44 -12.97
N THR A 275 -11.57 13.50 -13.42
CA THR A 275 -11.63 13.91 -14.82
C THR A 275 -10.66 13.02 -15.58
N ALA A 276 -11.20 12.07 -16.35
CA ALA A 276 -10.45 11.56 -17.49
C ALA A 276 -10.01 12.78 -18.29
N PRO A 277 -8.75 12.88 -18.74
CA PRO A 277 -8.38 13.93 -19.68
C PRO A 277 -9.45 13.91 -20.78
N GLU A 278 -10.21 15.00 -20.92
CA GLU A 278 -11.16 15.12 -22.01
C GLU A 278 -10.39 14.84 -23.29
N ASP A 279 -10.95 14.04 -24.18
CA ASP A 279 -10.43 13.78 -25.52
C ASP A 279 -10.35 15.11 -26.32
N GLY A 280 -9.40 15.96 -25.89
CA GLY A 280 -8.95 17.09 -26.66
C GLY A 280 -8.16 16.52 -27.84
N ASP A 281 -8.79 16.49 -28.99
CA ASP A 281 -8.17 16.19 -30.27
C ASP A 281 -7.42 14.84 -30.36
N GLY A 282 -8.05 13.68 -30.35
CA GLY A 282 -7.53 12.45 -30.97
C GLY A 282 -6.03 12.11 -30.90
N LYS A 283 -5.21 12.88 -30.20
CA LYS A 283 -3.74 12.91 -30.25
C LYS A 283 -3.02 12.01 -29.24
N PHE A 284 -3.72 11.24 -28.40
CA PHE A 284 -3.09 10.54 -27.28
C PHE A 284 -3.06 8.99 -27.37
N ALA A 285 -3.39 8.39 -28.46
CA ALA A 285 -3.07 6.97 -28.66
C ALA A 285 -1.70 6.88 -29.37
N ALA A 286 -0.62 6.98 -28.59
CA ALA A 286 0.67 6.59 -29.13
C ALA A 286 0.61 5.12 -29.58
N PRO A 287 1.26 4.76 -30.68
CA PRO A 287 1.32 3.37 -31.10
C PRO A 287 1.94 2.50 -29.98
N LEU A 288 1.56 1.23 -29.95
CA LEU A 288 2.18 0.27 -29.03
C LEU A 288 3.70 0.27 -29.22
N PRO A 289 4.48 0.17 -28.13
CA PRO A 289 5.93 0.11 -28.23
C PRO A 289 6.36 -1.11 -29.07
N SER A 290 7.39 -0.97 -29.90
CA SER A 290 7.97 -2.10 -30.61
C SER A 290 8.65 -3.05 -29.64
N LEU A 291 8.42 -4.35 -29.80
CA LEU A 291 9.08 -5.39 -29.00
C LEU A 291 10.36 -5.85 -29.69
N SER A 292 11.40 -6.10 -28.91
CA SER A 292 12.55 -6.87 -29.37
C SER A 292 12.15 -8.33 -29.65
N GLN A 293 13.00 -9.09 -30.35
CA GLN A 293 12.75 -10.50 -30.59
C GLN A 293 12.53 -11.28 -29.29
N ALA A 294 13.38 -11.09 -28.29
CA ALA A 294 13.26 -11.77 -26.98
C ALA A 294 11.95 -11.40 -26.25
N GLN A 295 11.52 -10.14 -26.32
CA GLN A 295 10.26 -9.70 -25.74
C GLN A 295 9.05 -10.29 -26.49
N ALA A 296 9.11 -10.37 -27.81
CA ALA A 296 8.04 -10.98 -28.61
C ALA A 296 7.93 -12.50 -28.35
N GLU A 297 9.06 -13.18 -28.16
CA GLU A 297 9.10 -14.59 -27.78
C GLU A 297 8.52 -14.79 -26.37
N ALA A 298 8.89 -13.95 -25.41
CA ALA A 298 8.34 -13.97 -24.05
C ALA A 298 6.83 -13.72 -24.05
N LEU A 299 6.33 -12.77 -24.84
CA LEU A 299 4.91 -12.50 -24.98
C LEU A 299 4.16 -13.70 -25.53
N ARG A 300 4.69 -14.38 -26.56
CA ARG A 300 4.11 -15.64 -27.07
C ARG A 300 4.09 -16.71 -25.99
N GLY A 301 5.20 -16.92 -25.28
CA GLY A 301 5.27 -17.89 -24.18
C GLY A 301 4.27 -17.63 -23.06
N ILE A 302 3.97 -16.35 -22.76
CA ILE A 302 2.93 -15.97 -21.79
C ILE A 302 1.54 -16.39 -22.32
N HIS A 303 1.23 -16.12 -23.59
CA HIS A 303 -0.05 -16.53 -24.18
C HIS A 303 -0.20 -18.06 -24.19
N GLU A 304 0.82 -18.80 -24.57
CA GLU A 304 0.85 -20.25 -24.54
C GLU A 304 0.66 -20.78 -23.10
N SER A 305 1.38 -20.20 -22.14
CA SER A 305 1.23 -20.55 -20.73
C SER A 305 -0.22 -20.34 -20.24
N PHE A 306 -0.86 -19.24 -20.61
CA PHE A 306 -2.23 -18.94 -20.24
C PHE A 306 -3.27 -19.91 -20.79
N MET A 307 -2.94 -20.68 -21.82
CA MET A 307 -3.84 -21.73 -22.30
C MET A 307 -4.06 -22.83 -21.26
N SER A 308 -3.03 -23.17 -20.48
CA SER A 308 -3.07 -24.29 -19.51
C SER A 308 -2.96 -23.83 -18.04
N LYS A 309 -2.40 -22.65 -17.77
CA LYS A 309 -2.17 -22.13 -16.43
C LYS A 309 -3.01 -20.90 -16.14
N ALA A 310 -3.48 -20.76 -14.90
CA ALA A 310 -4.16 -19.57 -14.43
C ALA A 310 -3.18 -18.45 -14.04
N VAL A 311 -1.98 -18.84 -13.61
CA VAL A 311 -0.91 -17.93 -13.14
C VAL A 311 0.36 -18.23 -13.93
N THR A 312 1.03 -17.19 -14.42
CA THR A 312 2.33 -17.28 -15.09
C THR A 312 3.31 -16.34 -14.42
N LEU A 313 4.52 -16.82 -14.15
CA LEU A 313 5.65 -16.02 -13.71
C LEU A 313 6.47 -15.56 -14.93
N LEU A 314 6.63 -14.25 -15.10
CA LEU A 314 7.60 -13.65 -16.02
C LEU A 314 8.87 -13.32 -15.21
N HIS A 315 9.86 -14.19 -15.28
CA HIS A 315 11.18 -13.97 -14.71
C HIS A 315 12.04 -13.19 -15.70
N GLY A 316 12.17 -11.90 -15.50
CA GLY A 316 12.91 -11.02 -16.40
C GLY A 316 13.87 -10.12 -15.66
N VAL A 317 15.16 -10.12 -16.08
CA VAL A 317 16.19 -9.29 -15.46
C VAL A 317 15.81 -7.80 -15.43
N THR A 318 16.49 -7.02 -14.59
CA THR A 318 16.29 -5.57 -14.53
C THR A 318 16.57 -4.93 -15.91
N SER A 319 15.71 -3.99 -16.35
CA SER A 319 15.79 -3.34 -17.67
C SER A 319 15.63 -4.28 -18.87
N SER A 320 15.00 -5.45 -18.71
CA SER A 320 14.64 -6.33 -19.83
C SER A 320 13.44 -5.84 -20.63
N GLY A 321 12.72 -4.82 -20.12
CA GLY A 321 11.54 -4.27 -20.77
C GLY A 321 10.27 -5.05 -20.47
N LYS A 322 10.10 -5.61 -19.27
CA LYS A 322 8.84 -6.24 -18.81
C LYS A 322 7.62 -5.34 -19.04
N THR A 323 7.78 -4.04 -18.82
CA THR A 323 6.69 -3.07 -18.97
C THR A 323 6.13 -3.02 -20.39
N GLU A 324 6.95 -3.17 -21.42
CA GLU A 324 6.51 -3.25 -22.82
C GLU A 324 5.61 -4.46 -23.04
N ILE A 325 5.99 -5.61 -22.50
CA ILE A 325 5.18 -6.85 -22.55
C ILE A 325 3.84 -6.63 -21.84
N TYR A 326 3.86 -5.96 -20.66
CA TYR A 326 2.63 -5.63 -19.94
C TYR A 326 1.69 -4.76 -20.78
N ILE A 327 2.22 -3.73 -21.48
CA ILE A 327 1.42 -2.85 -22.33
C ILE A 327 0.73 -3.65 -23.45
N HIS A 328 1.43 -4.57 -24.09
CA HIS A 328 0.84 -5.44 -25.12
C HIS A 328 -0.24 -6.38 -24.57
N LEU A 329 -0.04 -6.96 -23.38
CA LEU A 329 -1.04 -7.80 -22.72
C LEU A 329 -2.27 -7.00 -22.30
N ILE A 330 -2.09 -5.79 -21.78
CA ILE A 330 -3.17 -4.87 -21.41
C ILE A 330 -4.00 -4.55 -22.66
N ASP A 331 -3.35 -4.14 -23.75
CA ASP A 331 -4.03 -3.82 -25.01
C ASP A 331 -4.83 -5.01 -25.55
N HIS A 332 -4.23 -6.22 -25.54
CA HIS A 332 -4.89 -7.43 -25.97
C HIS A 332 -6.17 -7.71 -25.19
N VAL A 333 -6.13 -7.63 -23.85
CA VAL A 333 -7.28 -7.91 -22.98
C VAL A 333 -8.34 -6.80 -23.09
N MET A 334 -7.91 -5.54 -23.21
CA MET A 334 -8.84 -4.42 -23.40
C MET A 334 -9.57 -4.49 -24.76
N LYS A 335 -8.90 -4.95 -25.81
CA LYS A 335 -9.55 -5.21 -27.13
C LYS A 335 -10.61 -6.31 -27.06
N GLN A 336 -10.51 -7.22 -26.10
CA GLN A 336 -11.55 -8.21 -25.80
C GLN A 336 -12.73 -7.63 -24.97
N GLY A 337 -12.76 -6.35 -24.71
CA GLY A 337 -13.78 -5.69 -23.90
C GLY A 337 -13.64 -5.92 -22.38
N ARG A 338 -12.49 -6.41 -21.90
CA ARG A 338 -12.27 -6.77 -20.51
C ARG A 338 -11.41 -5.71 -19.77
N GLN A 339 -11.50 -5.74 -18.45
CA GLN A 339 -10.75 -4.86 -17.54
C GLN A 339 -9.44 -5.51 -17.11
N VAL A 340 -8.45 -4.67 -16.79
CA VAL A 340 -7.14 -5.11 -16.31
C VAL A 340 -6.83 -4.44 -14.96
N LEU A 341 -6.35 -5.23 -14.00
CA LEU A 341 -5.76 -4.73 -12.76
C LEU A 341 -4.24 -4.85 -12.86
N PHE A 342 -3.55 -3.72 -12.77
CA PHE A 342 -2.09 -3.66 -12.74
C PHE A 342 -1.63 -3.24 -11.35
N LEU A 343 -1.21 -4.20 -10.54
CA LEU A 343 -0.67 -3.97 -9.22
C LEU A 343 0.82 -3.64 -9.29
N VAL A 344 1.20 -2.57 -8.61
CA VAL A 344 2.58 -2.14 -8.45
C VAL A 344 2.85 -1.82 -6.98
N PRO A 345 4.10 -1.95 -6.50
CA PRO A 345 4.46 -1.46 -5.17
C PRO A 345 4.12 0.03 -5.03
N GLU A 346 3.67 0.44 -3.84
CA GLU A 346 3.18 1.81 -3.62
C GLU A 346 4.21 2.90 -4.01
N ILE A 347 5.49 2.60 -3.81
CA ILE A 347 6.61 3.49 -4.18
C ILE A 347 6.83 3.50 -5.72
N ALA A 348 6.53 2.38 -6.40
CA ALA A 348 6.69 2.27 -7.85
C ALA A 348 5.54 2.90 -8.66
N LEU A 349 4.49 3.40 -8.01
CA LEU A 349 3.46 4.27 -8.62
C LEU A 349 4.07 5.63 -9.00
N THR A 350 5.18 5.58 -9.74
CA THR A 350 5.88 6.77 -10.20
C THR A 350 5.09 7.46 -11.30
N THR A 351 5.25 8.77 -11.36
CA THR A 351 4.72 9.58 -12.47
C THR A 351 5.18 9.06 -13.83
N GLN A 352 6.37 8.44 -13.92
CA GLN A 352 6.92 7.87 -15.16
C GLN A 352 6.08 6.70 -15.69
N LEU A 353 5.79 5.69 -14.87
CA LEU A 353 4.99 4.53 -15.28
C LEU A 353 3.56 4.95 -15.65
N THR A 354 2.96 5.80 -14.83
CA THR A 354 1.61 6.31 -15.06
C THR A 354 1.53 7.09 -16.36
N ARG A 355 2.44 8.04 -16.61
CA ARG A 355 2.51 8.82 -17.88
C ARG A 355 2.74 7.90 -19.08
N ARG A 356 3.53 6.84 -18.92
CA ARG A 356 3.78 5.87 -19.99
C ARG A 356 2.52 5.13 -20.41
N LEU A 357 1.73 4.64 -19.44
CA LEU A 357 0.44 4.00 -19.71
C LEU A 357 -0.58 4.99 -20.28
N GLN A 358 -0.65 6.20 -19.74
CA GLN A 358 -1.56 7.25 -20.23
C GLN A 358 -1.27 7.67 -21.68
N ARG A 359 0.01 7.66 -22.12
CA ARG A 359 0.36 7.93 -23.52
C ARG A 359 -0.23 6.90 -24.48
N VAL A 360 -0.34 5.63 -24.05
CA VAL A 360 -0.83 4.55 -24.90
C VAL A 360 -2.35 4.38 -24.77
N PHE A 361 -2.88 4.45 -23.56
CA PHE A 361 -4.29 4.10 -23.29
C PHE A 361 -5.18 5.30 -22.98
N GLY A 362 -4.60 6.51 -22.89
CA GLY A 362 -5.34 7.75 -22.67
C GLY A 362 -6.27 7.71 -21.45
N ALA A 363 -7.50 8.09 -21.66
CA ALA A 363 -8.57 8.15 -20.67
C ALA A 363 -8.99 6.77 -20.08
N LYS A 364 -8.52 5.66 -20.65
CA LYS A 364 -8.82 4.31 -20.14
C LYS A 364 -7.96 3.90 -18.94
N VAL A 365 -6.97 4.71 -18.55
CA VAL A 365 -6.13 4.47 -17.37
C VAL A 365 -6.79 5.04 -16.12
N ARG A 366 -6.99 4.20 -15.09
CA ARG A 366 -7.43 4.58 -13.74
C ARG A 366 -6.28 4.41 -12.78
N ILE A 367 -6.04 5.39 -11.93
CA ILE A 367 -5.00 5.34 -10.91
C ILE A 367 -5.68 5.21 -9.55
N TYR A 368 -5.24 4.27 -8.70
CA TYR A 368 -5.80 4.10 -7.36
C TYR A 368 -4.72 3.82 -6.32
N HIS A 369 -4.56 4.70 -5.34
CA HIS A 369 -3.57 4.53 -4.26
C HIS A 369 -4.01 5.19 -2.95
N SER A 370 -3.29 4.88 -1.87
CA SER A 370 -3.59 5.32 -0.50
C SER A 370 -3.48 6.83 -0.29
N LYS A 371 -2.69 7.55 -1.12
CA LYS A 371 -2.52 9.01 -1.03
C LYS A 371 -3.69 9.81 -1.60
N PHE A 372 -4.66 9.16 -2.27
CA PHE A 372 -5.88 9.83 -2.68
C PHE A 372 -6.76 10.15 -1.49
N THR A 373 -7.42 11.30 -1.55
CA THR A 373 -8.46 11.68 -0.58
C THR A 373 -9.61 10.68 -0.58
N ASP A 374 -10.36 10.60 0.52
CA ASP A 374 -11.51 9.70 0.60
C ASP A 374 -12.55 9.97 -0.49
N ASN A 375 -12.72 11.24 -0.87
CA ASN A 375 -13.64 11.63 -1.94
C ASN A 375 -13.19 11.14 -3.33
N GLU A 376 -11.91 11.28 -3.67
CA GLU A 376 -11.35 10.75 -4.93
C GLU A 376 -11.48 9.24 -5.01
N ARG A 377 -11.26 8.54 -3.90
CA ARG A 377 -11.43 7.07 -3.83
C ARG A 377 -12.89 6.66 -4.05
N VAL A 378 -13.86 7.42 -3.54
CA VAL A 378 -15.28 7.20 -3.78
C VAL A 378 -15.64 7.45 -5.24
N ASP A 379 -15.10 8.51 -5.84
CA ASP A 379 -15.34 8.81 -7.24
C ASP A 379 -14.88 7.69 -8.18
N ILE A 380 -13.68 7.16 -7.95
CA ILE A 380 -13.14 6.00 -8.72
C ILE A 380 -13.98 4.74 -8.46
N TRP A 381 -14.39 4.50 -7.22
CA TRP A 381 -15.25 3.36 -6.88
C TRP A 381 -16.57 3.42 -7.67
N ARG A 382 -17.21 4.58 -7.75
CA ARG A 382 -18.44 4.78 -8.49
C ARG A 382 -18.28 4.67 -10.00
N ASP A 383 -17.16 5.20 -10.53
CA ASP A 383 -16.80 5.03 -11.94
C ASP A 383 -16.71 3.55 -12.28
N MET A 384 -16.04 2.76 -11.46
CA MET A 384 -15.92 1.32 -11.66
C MET A 384 -17.25 0.56 -11.53
N LEU A 385 -18.15 0.99 -10.63
CA LEU A 385 -19.51 0.43 -10.52
C LEU A 385 -20.36 0.76 -11.74
N GLY A 386 -20.18 1.94 -12.34
CA GLY A 386 -20.87 2.36 -13.56
C GLY A 386 -20.51 1.55 -14.80
N SER A 387 -19.68 0.52 -14.67
CA SER A 387 -19.21 -0.33 -15.77
C SER A 387 -18.49 0.46 -16.86
N PRO A 388 -17.29 0.99 -16.58
CA PRO A 388 -16.58 1.93 -17.48
C PRO A 388 -16.10 1.28 -18.80
N GLY A 389 -16.50 0.05 -19.08
CA GLY A 389 -15.98 -0.71 -20.20
C GLY A 389 -14.54 -1.17 -20.02
N PRO A 390 -13.81 -1.44 -21.12
CA PRO A 390 -12.42 -1.89 -21.05
C PRO A 390 -11.53 -0.75 -20.52
N CYS A 391 -10.88 -1.01 -19.40
CA CYS A 391 -9.96 -0.06 -18.76
C CYS A 391 -8.84 -0.79 -18.04
N VAL A 392 -7.74 -0.08 -17.78
CA VAL A 392 -6.67 -0.54 -16.91
C VAL A 392 -6.65 0.28 -15.61
N VAL A 393 -6.75 -0.43 -14.49
CA VAL A 393 -6.56 0.16 -13.16
C VAL A 393 -5.12 -0.11 -12.74
N ILE A 394 -4.32 0.95 -12.57
CA ILE A 394 -2.99 0.86 -11.95
C ILE A 394 -3.09 1.28 -10.50
N GLY A 395 -2.57 0.47 -9.60
CA GLY A 395 -2.64 0.80 -8.19
C GLY A 395 -1.79 -0.05 -7.26
N ALA A 396 -1.75 0.37 -6.00
CA ALA A 396 -1.18 -0.41 -4.92
C ALA A 396 -2.16 -1.50 -4.45
N ARG A 397 -1.76 -2.30 -3.46
CA ARG A 397 -2.56 -3.42 -2.92
C ARG A 397 -4.04 -3.09 -2.64
N SER A 398 -4.38 -1.85 -2.27
CA SER A 398 -5.77 -1.46 -1.98
C SER A 398 -6.67 -1.42 -3.22
N SER A 399 -6.11 -1.34 -4.43
CA SER A 399 -6.88 -1.33 -5.68
C SER A 399 -7.56 -2.65 -6.00
N LEU A 400 -7.13 -3.76 -5.39
CA LEU A 400 -7.78 -5.07 -5.53
C LEU A 400 -9.21 -5.12 -4.96
N PHE A 401 -9.57 -4.15 -4.11
CA PHE A 401 -10.93 -4.05 -3.55
C PHE A 401 -11.93 -3.33 -4.46
N LEU A 402 -11.50 -2.75 -5.57
CA LEU A 402 -12.40 -2.07 -6.49
C LEU A 402 -13.40 -3.04 -7.13
N PRO A 403 -14.62 -2.55 -7.46
CA PRO A 403 -15.70 -3.38 -8.02
C PRO A 403 -15.51 -3.64 -9.52
N PHE A 404 -14.62 -4.56 -9.87
CA PHE A 404 -14.43 -4.98 -11.25
C PHE A 404 -15.64 -5.79 -11.75
N SER A 405 -16.26 -5.36 -12.85
CA SER A 405 -17.40 -6.06 -13.45
C SER A 405 -16.98 -7.17 -14.43
N ASN A 406 -15.88 -6.98 -15.16
CA ASN A 406 -15.38 -7.90 -16.19
C ASN A 406 -13.84 -7.96 -16.20
N LEU A 407 -13.23 -8.37 -15.07
CA LEU A 407 -11.78 -8.49 -14.96
C LEU A 407 -11.24 -9.62 -15.88
N GLY A 408 -10.23 -9.31 -16.71
CA GLY A 408 -9.62 -10.24 -17.66
C GLY A 408 -8.21 -10.64 -17.34
N LEU A 409 -7.46 -9.72 -16.73
CA LEU A 409 -6.05 -9.91 -16.42
C LEU A 409 -5.71 -9.18 -15.13
N VAL A 410 -4.89 -9.82 -14.32
CA VAL A 410 -4.20 -9.20 -13.19
C VAL A 410 -2.70 -9.29 -13.45
N ILE A 411 -2.02 -8.15 -13.42
CA ILE A 411 -0.56 -8.06 -13.48
C ILE A 411 -0.07 -7.64 -12.09
N VAL A 412 0.91 -8.35 -11.55
CA VAL A 412 1.59 -7.99 -10.30
C VAL A 412 3.06 -7.79 -10.62
N ASP A 413 3.49 -6.55 -10.70
CA ASP A 413 4.90 -6.23 -10.94
C ASP A 413 5.69 -6.23 -9.65
N GLU A 414 6.97 -6.60 -9.73
CA GLU A 414 7.85 -6.80 -8.57
C GLU A 414 7.17 -7.67 -7.48
N GLU A 415 6.69 -8.88 -7.87
CA GLU A 415 5.85 -9.76 -7.03
C GLU A 415 6.49 -10.12 -5.67
N HIS A 416 7.84 -10.06 -5.62
CA HIS A 416 8.64 -10.34 -4.43
C HIS A 416 8.59 -9.22 -3.36
N GLU A 417 7.98 -8.08 -3.70
CA GLU A 417 8.06 -6.87 -2.86
C GLU A 417 7.30 -7.02 -1.53
N PRO A 418 7.97 -6.87 -0.38
CA PRO A 418 7.32 -7.01 0.93
C PRO A 418 6.18 -6.02 1.17
N SER A 419 6.13 -4.89 0.45
CA SER A 419 5.07 -3.89 0.59
C SER A 419 3.68 -4.38 0.17
N TYR A 420 3.59 -5.49 -0.55
CA TYR A 420 2.31 -6.16 -0.80
C TYR A 420 1.69 -6.77 0.46
N LYS A 421 2.48 -7.07 1.49
CA LYS A 421 1.98 -7.51 2.79
C LYS A 421 1.50 -6.32 3.62
N GLN A 422 0.27 -6.39 4.13
CA GLN A 422 -0.24 -5.47 5.15
C GLN A 422 0.08 -6.02 6.53
N TYR A 423 0.75 -5.21 7.37
CA TYR A 423 1.10 -5.60 8.72
C TYR A 423 0.07 -5.12 9.76
N ASP A 424 -0.37 -3.89 9.64
CA ASP A 424 -1.34 -3.26 10.53
C ASP A 424 -2.10 -2.16 9.76
N PRO A 425 -3.41 -1.97 10.00
CA PRO A 425 -4.31 -2.80 10.77
C PRO A 425 -4.68 -4.14 10.08
N ALA A 426 -5.49 -4.97 10.75
CA ALA A 426 -6.12 -6.12 10.11
C ALA A 426 -7.01 -5.66 8.93
N PRO A 427 -7.17 -6.50 7.89
CA PRO A 427 -6.59 -7.82 7.64
C PRO A 427 -5.09 -7.75 7.29
N ARG A 428 -4.30 -8.70 7.80
CA ARG A 428 -2.85 -8.79 7.51
C ARG A 428 -2.60 -9.60 6.25
N TYR A 429 -3.19 -9.16 5.14
CA TYR A 429 -3.18 -9.89 3.88
C TYR A 429 -1.97 -9.56 3.01
N ASN A 430 -1.61 -10.49 2.11
CA ASN A 430 -0.68 -10.24 1.02
C ASN A 430 -1.47 -9.87 -0.25
N GLY A 431 -1.21 -8.68 -0.81
CA GLY A 431 -1.92 -8.17 -1.99
C GLY A 431 -1.66 -9.00 -3.25
N ARG A 432 -0.46 -9.59 -3.44
CA ARG A 432 -0.16 -10.50 -4.53
C ARG A 432 -1.05 -11.75 -4.48
N ASP A 433 -1.11 -12.40 -3.32
CA ASP A 433 -1.87 -13.63 -3.16
C ASP A 433 -3.38 -13.37 -3.24
N ALA A 434 -3.85 -12.26 -2.66
CA ALA A 434 -5.24 -11.81 -2.78
C ALA A 434 -5.63 -11.48 -4.24
N ALA A 435 -4.71 -10.91 -5.02
CA ALA A 435 -4.92 -10.62 -6.43
C ALA A 435 -5.08 -11.89 -7.30
N ILE A 436 -4.32 -12.94 -6.99
CA ILE A 436 -4.47 -14.26 -7.63
C ILE A 436 -5.88 -14.83 -7.36
N VAL A 437 -6.36 -14.71 -6.13
CA VAL A 437 -7.71 -15.16 -5.76
C VAL A 437 -8.77 -14.30 -6.44
N LEU A 438 -8.62 -12.99 -6.46
CA LEU A 438 -9.52 -12.09 -7.19
C LEU A 438 -9.60 -12.48 -8.67
N ALA A 439 -8.46 -12.70 -9.32
CA ALA A 439 -8.41 -13.16 -10.71
C ALA A 439 -9.18 -14.49 -10.89
N THR A 440 -8.98 -15.44 -9.98
CA THR A 440 -9.69 -16.73 -10.01
C THR A 440 -11.20 -16.55 -9.89
N LEU A 441 -11.68 -15.66 -9.01
CA LEU A 441 -13.11 -15.36 -8.83
C LEU A 441 -13.75 -14.75 -10.08
N HIS A 442 -12.96 -14.08 -10.93
CA HIS A 442 -13.39 -13.49 -12.20
C HIS A 442 -13.10 -14.36 -13.44
N GLY A 443 -12.48 -15.53 -13.28
CA GLY A 443 -11.99 -16.32 -14.42
C GLY A 443 -10.92 -15.57 -15.24
N ALA A 444 -10.18 -14.66 -14.58
CA ALA A 444 -9.10 -13.89 -15.18
C ALA A 444 -7.75 -14.62 -15.06
N LYS A 445 -6.79 -14.25 -15.90
CA LYS A 445 -5.41 -14.71 -15.83
C LYS A 445 -4.57 -13.81 -14.91
N THR A 446 -3.50 -14.37 -14.34
CA THR A 446 -2.57 -13.61 -13.52
C THR A 446 -1.15 -13.71 -14.08
N LEU A 447 -0.50 -12.56 -14.28
CA LEU A 447 0.92 -12.47 -14.58
C LEU A 447 1.66 -11.90 -13.38
N LEU A 448 2.64 -12.65 -12.88
CA LEU A 448 3.57 -12.20 -11.85
C LEU A 448 4.88 -11.80 -12.53
N GLY A 449 5.34 -10.59 -12.34
CA GLY A 449 6.59 -10.11 -12.92
C GLY A 449 7.64 -9.84 -11.86
N SER A 450 8.86 -10.33 -12.08
CA SER A 450 9.99 -10.06 -11.17
C SER A 450 11.33 -10.31 -11.85
N ALA A 451 12.36 -9.56 -11.42
CA ALA A 451 13.74 -9.87 -11.74
C ALA A 451 14.33 -10.89 -10.74
N THR A 452 13.80 -10.89 -9.54
CA THR A 452 14.21 -11.73 -8.42
C THR A 452 12.97 -12.31 -7.74
N PRO A 453 12.31 -13.30 -8.37
CA PRO A 453 11.08 -13.88 -7.82
C PRO A 453 11.25 -14.37 -6.37
N THR A 454 10.15 -14.46 -5.61
CA THR A 454 10.22 -15.15 -4.32
C THR A 454 10.47 -16.63 -4.54
N VAL A 455 11.21 -17.26 -3.62
CA VAL A 455 11.53 -18.70 -3.67
C VAL A 455 10.23 -19.51 -3.78
N GLU A 456 9.18 -19.13 -3.07
CA GLU A 456 7.88 -19.81 -3.13
C GLU A 456 7.19 -19.68 -4.49
N THR A 457 7.29 -18.50 -5.14
CA THR A 457 6.70 -18.30 -6.47
C THR A 457 7.47 -19.07 -7.53
N TYR A 458 8.80 -19.03 -7.46
CA TYR A 458 9.65 -19.74 -8.40
C TYR A 458 9.49 -21.26 -8.26
N TYR A 459 9.42 -21.78 -7.02
CA TYR A 459 9.10 -23.18 -6.74
C TYR A 459 7.77 -23.62 -7.37
N LYS A 460 6.71 -22.82 -7.24
CA LYS A 460 5.41 -23.13 -7.86
C LYS A 460 5.45 -23.09 -9.39
N ALA A 461 6.37 -22.33 -9.97
CA ALA A 461 6.55 -22.23 -11.42
C ALA A 461 7.47 -23.31 -12.00
N THR A 462 8.35 -23.91 -11.18
CA THR A 462 9.29 -24.98 -11.56
C THR A 462 8.85 -26.32 -10.99
N GLU A 463 9.37 -26.74 -9.87
CA GLU A 463 9.16 -28.06 -9.26
C GLU A 463 7.68 -28.30 -8.88
N GLY A 464 7.00 -27.30 -8.37
CA GLY A 464 5.56 -27.39 -8.02
C GLY A 464 4.61 -27.46 -9.20
N GLY A 465 5.03 -27.10 -10.42
CA GLY A 465 4.29 -27.19 -11.67
C GLY A 465 2.92 -26.48 -11.69
N LYS A 466 2.60 -25.69 -10.67
CA LYS A 466 1.31 -25.01 -10.49
C LYS A 466 1.19 -23.76 -11.38
N TYR A 467 2.29 -23.02 -11.54
CA TYR A 467 2.36 -21.81 -12.34
C TYR A 467 3.12 -22.09 -13.65
N GLY A 468 2.92 -21.26 -14.66
CA GLY A 468 3.79 -21.23 -15.84
C GLY A 468 5.05 -20.41 -15.55
N LEU A 469 6.14 -20.70 -16.24
CA LEU A 469 7.39 -19.94 -16.20
C LEU A 469 7.74 -19.43 -17.59
N VAL A 470 7.97 -18.14 -17.71
CA VAL A 470 8.51 -17.50 -18.92
C VAL A 470 9.72 -16.67 -18.50
N SER A 471 10.85 -16.85 -19.19
CA SER A 471 12.10 -16.18 -18.85
C SER A 471 12.46 -15.10 -19.87
N LEU A 472 12.96 -13.95 -19.40
CA LEU A 472 13.46 -12.83 -20.21
C LEU A 472 14.79 -12.37 -19.59
N LEU A 473 15.87 -13.10 -19.86
CA LEU A 473 17.14 -12.98 -19.14
C LEU A 473 18.14 -12.02 -19.84
N THR A 474 17.72 -11.30 -20.87
CA THR A 474 18.52 -10.30 -21.55
C THR A 474 17.98 -8.90 -21.31
N ARG A 475 18.87 -7.91 -21.16
CA ARG A 475 18.49 -6.49 -21.11
C ARG A 475 18.07 -6.01 -22.51
N TYR A 476 17.17 -5.04 -22.55
CA TYR A 476 16.78 -4.39 -23.80
C TYR A 476 17.98 -3.65 -24.42
N GLY A 477 18.16 -3.79 -25.74
CA GLY A 477 19.25 -3.12 -26.48
C GLY A 477 20.65 -3.73 -26.27
N ASP A 478 20.72 -5.02 -25.87
CA ASP A 478 21.97 -5.78 -25.64
C ASP A 478 22.94 -5.12 -24.64
N VAL A 479 22.41 -4.29 -23.74
CA VAL A 479 23.17 -3.68 -22.65
C VAL A 479 23.61 -4.77 -21.68
N ARG A 480 24.90 -4.89 -21.41
CA ARG A 480 25.46 -5.84 -20.47
C ARG A 480 25.00 -5.56 -19.03
N LEU A 481 24.87 -6.60 -18.22
CA LEU A 481 24.69 -6.45 -16.78
C LEU A 481 25.93 -5.73 -16.20
N PRO A 482 25.76 -4.96 -15.11
CA PRO A 482 26.87 -4.23 -14.49
C PRO A 482 27.92 -5.18 -13.93
N ASP A 483 29.17 -4.78 -13.95
CA ASP A 483 30.24 -5.50 -13.29
C ASP A 483 30.18 -5.28 -11.77
N ILE A 484 30.20 -6.37 -11.00
CA ILE A 484 30.08 -6.32 -9.54
C ILE A 484 31.43 -6.63 -8.91
N GLU A 485 32.02 -5.65 -8.26
CA GLU A 485 33.24 -5.77 -7.47
C GLU A 485 32.89 -5.84 -5.98
N VAL A 486 33.45 -6.84 -5.30
CA VAL A 486 33.25 -7.04 -3.86
C VAL A 486 34.50 -6.55 -3.12
N ILE A 487 34.29 -5.69 -2.13
CA ILE A 487 35.35 -5.12 -1.29
C ILE A 487 35.30 -5.76 0.09
N ASP A 488 36.40 -6.42 0.48
CA ASP A 488 36.58 -6.94 1.82
C ASP A 488 36.92 -5.81 2.80
N LEU A 489 35.90 -5.34 3.53
CA LEU A 489 36.07 -4.29 4.55
C LEU A 489 37.01 -4.70 5.69
N ALA A 490 37.10 -5.99 6.02
CA ALA A 490 38.03 -6.45 7.06
C ALA A 490 39.48 -6.31 6.59
N ALA A 491 39.75 -6.66 5.33
CA ALA A 491 41.08 -6.51 4.72
C ALA A 491 41.45 -5.02 4.59
N GLU A 492 40.52 -4.18 4.11
CA GLU A 492 40.77 -2.73 3.95
C GLU A 492 40.99 -2.04 5.30
N ARG A 493 40.26 -2.41 6.35
CA ARG A 493 40.53 -1.88 7.71
C ARG A 493 41.88 -2.28 8.26
N ARG A 494 42.34 -3.49 8.00
CA ARG A 494 43.71 -3.93 8.40
C ARG A 494 44.79 -3.08 7.72
N LYS A 495 44.53 -2.60 6.48
CA LYS A 495 45.45 -1.72 5.75
C LYS A 495 45.30 -0.24 6.13
N HIS A 496 44.45 0.10 7.10
CA HIS A 496 44.02 1.48 7.40
C HIS A 496 43.50 2.26 6.20
N ALA A 497 42.85 1.55 5.25
CA ALA A 497 42.31 2.08 4.01
C ALA A 497 40.78 2.28 4.05
N VAL A 498 40.22 2.60 5.22
CA VAL A 498 38.80 2.87 5.43
C VAL A 498 38.64 4.17 6.21
N ASP A 499 37.89 5.12 5.65
CA ASP A 499 37.47 6.35 6.32
C ASP A 499 35.99 6.24 6.67
N GLY A 500 35.67 6.26 7.98
CA GLY A 500 34.32 6.01 8.47
C GLY A 500 33.75 4.67 7.99
N ALA A 501 32.73 4.76 7.12
CA ALA A 501 32.07 3.59 6.51
C ALA A 501 32.58 3.27 5.09
N PHE A 502 33.53 4.03 4.54
CA PHE A 502 33.92 3.99 3.13
C PHE A 502 35.35 3.52 2.96
N SER A 503 35.58 2.51 2.14
CA SER A 503 36.93 2.10 1.73
C SER A 503 37.53 3.08 0.71
N ASN A 504 38.86 3.24 0.77
CA ASN A 504 39.56 4.10 -0.17
C ASN A 504 39.37 3.66 -1.65
N VAL A 505 39.20 2.36 -1.88
CA VAL A 505 38.90 1.80 -3.22
C VAL A 505 37.56 2.30 -3.73
N LEU A 506 36.50 2.25 -2.91
CA LEU A 506 35.18 2.75 -3.26
C LEU A 506 35.21 4.26 -3.55
N VAL A 507 35.89 5.02 -2.71
CA VAL A 507 36.02 6.48 -2.85
C VAL A 507 36.79 6.85 -4.10
N ALA A 508 37.89 6.19 -4.38
CA ALA A 508 38.73 6.44 -5.57
C ALA A 508 37.95 6.17 -6.87
N GLU A 509 37.21 5.08 -6.92
CA GLU A 509 36.38 4.75 -8.08
C GLU A 509 35.24 5.76 -8.28
N GLY A 510 34.57 6.17 -7.18
CA GLY A 510 33.56 7.22 -7.25
C GLY A 510 34.09 8.53 -7.78
N ARG A 511 35.29 8.96 -7.33
CA ARG A 511 35.96 10.16 -7.86
C ARG A 511 36.31 10.04 -9.33
N ARG A 512 36.68 8.81 -9.79
CA ARG A 512 36.92 8.55 -11.21
C ARG A 512 35.65 8.76 -12.02
N MET A 513 34.53 8.15 -11.59
CA MET A 513 33.26 8.26 -12.29
C MET A 513 32.71 9.69 -12.35
N LEU A 514 32.89 10.49 -11.28
CA LEU A 514 32.50 11.90 -11.30
C LEU A 514 33.34 12.72 -12.29
N ARG A 515 34.65 12.46 -12.39
CA ARG A 515 35.52 13.10 -13.38
C ARG A 515 35.12 12.75 -14.81
N ASP A 516 34.59 11.53 -15.02
CA ASP A 516 34.06 11.07 -16.31
C ASP A 516 32.65 11.64 -16.61
N GLY A 517 32.12 12.54 -15.75
CA GLY A 517 30.80 13.16 -15.88
C GLY A 517 29.63 12.22 -15.56
N ARG A 518 29.90 11.11 -14.87
CA ARG A 518 28.89 10.09 -14.53
C ARG A 518 28.35 10.34 -13.13
N GLN A 519 27.08 9.98 -12.92
CA GLN A 519 26.42 10.09 -11.61
C GLN A 519 26.70 8.85 -10.73
N LEU A 520 26.62 9.04 -9.40
CA LEU A 520 26.81 8.00 -8.40
C LEU A 520 25.54 7.77 -7.59
N ILE A 521 25.35 6.52 -7.16
CA ILE A 521 24.35 6.17 -6.14
C ILE A 521 25.08 5.48 -4.99
N PHE A 522 24.91 6.01 -3.77
CA PHE A 522 25.31 5.31 -2.55
C PHE A 522 24.09 4.72 -1.86
N PHE A 523 24.09 3.40 -1.77
CA PHE A 523 23.04 2.65 -1.13
C PHE A 523 23.41 2.26 0.30
N HIS A 524 22.52 2.58 1.24
CA HIS A 524 22.66 2.21 2.64
C HIS A 524 21.32 1.67 3.19
N ASN A 525 21.32 0.44 3.73
CA ASN A 525 20.13 -0.11 4.35
C ASN A 525 20.05 0.27 5.83
N ARG A 526 19.21 1.25 6.17
CA ARG A 526 19.00 1.75 7.55
C ARG A 526 17.95 0.95 8.33
N ARG A 527 17.09 0.15 7.68
CA ARG A 527 15.98 -0.53 8.33
C ARG A 527 16.37 -1.90 8.86
N GLY A 528 15.93 -2.22 10.08
CA GLY A 528 16.01 -3.56 10.64
C GLY A 528 17.34 -3.88 11.33
N PHE A 529 18.03 -2.90 11.91
CA PHE A 529 19.22 -3.16 12.70
C PHE A 529 18.84 -3.82 14.03
N SER A 530 19.13 -5.11 14.18
CA SER A 530 19.05 -5.82 15.46
C SER A 530 20.45 -5.90 16.05
N PRO A 531 20.67 -5.56 17.34
CA PRO A 531 21.95 -5.67 18.00
C PRO A 531 22.40 -7.15 17.99
N ARG A 532 23.64 -7.38 17.60
CA ARG A 532 24.20 -8.74 17.42
C ARG A 532 25.62 -8.83 17.94
N ALA A 533 26.05 -10.03 18.28
CA ALA A 533 27.46 -10.30 18.51
C ALA A 533 28.17 -10.57 17.18
N ARG A 534 29.36 -10.02 17.00
CA ARG A 534 30.21 -10.22 15.83
C ARG A 534 31.66 -10.34 16.24
N CYS A 535 32.41 -11.19 15.61
CA CYS A 535 33.84 -11.24 15.80
C CYS A 535 34.55 -10.12 15.09
N ARG A 536 35.33 -9.31 15.80
CA ARG A 536 36.08 -8.19 15.21
C ARG A 536 37.18 -8.68 14.24
N GLN A 537 37.71 -9.87 14.42
CA GLN A 537 38.78 -10.43 13.61
C GLN A 537 38.29 -11.09 12.32
N CYS A 538 37.41 -12.06 12.43
CA CYS A 538 36.92 -12.87 11.29
C CYS A 538 35.47 -12.54 10.87
N GLN A 539 34.81 -11.59 11.54
CA GLN A 539 33.44 -11.12 11.27
C GLN A 539 32.35 -12.18 11.48
N PHE A 540 32.66 -13.30 12.10
CA PHE A 540 31.68 -14.33 12.41
C PHE A 540 30.51 -13.77 13.24
N VAL A 541 29.29 -14.08 12.81
CA VAL A 541 28.05 -13.78 13.52
C VAL A 541 27.43 -15.08 13.99
N PRO A 542 27.17 -15.26 15.30
CA PRO A 542 26.54 -16.47 15.83
C PRO A 542 25.12 -16.67 15.27
N LYS A 543 24.82 -17.90 14.88
CA LYS A 543 23.52 -18.33 14.41
C LYS A 543 22.88 -19.34 15.38
N CYS A 544 21.56 -19.48 15.29
CA CYS A 544 20.81 -20.49 16.03
C CYS A 544 20.98 -21.87 15.39
N ASP A 545 21.38 -22.88 16.18
CA ASP A 545 21.60 -24.26 15.71
C ASP A 545 20.31 -24.93 15.19
N HIS A 546 19.14 -24.46 15.64
CA HIS A 546 17.84 -25.06 15.30
C HIS A 546 17.10 -24.33 14.18
N CYS A 547 17.46 -23.06 13.88
CA CYS A 547 16.69 -22.21 13.00
C CYS A 547 17.50 -21.57 11.87
N ASP A 548 18.80 -21.69 11.88
CA ASP A 548 19.75 -21.07 10.93
C ASP A 548 19.58 -19.54 10.75
N VAL A 549 19.06 -18.87 11.77
CA VAL A 549 18.94 -17.41 11.79
C VAL A 549 19.97 -16.81 12.74
N SER A 550 20.48 -15.61 12.43
CA SER A 550 21.39 -14.88 13.29
C SER A 550 20.75 -14.62 14.65
N LEU A 551 21.56 -14.74 15.71
CA LEU A 551 21.11 -14.48 17.07
C LEU A 551 21.09 -12.97 17.36
N THR A 552 20.08 -12.52 18.10
CA THR A 552 19.96 -11.14 18.54
C THR A 552 20.50 -10.98 19.95
N TYR A 553 21.29 -9.93 20.18
CA TYR A 553 21.81 -9.62 21.52
C TYR A 553 20.79 -8.87 22.37
N HIS A 554 20.55 -9.37 23.56
CA HIS A 554 19.69 -8.75 24.57
C HIS A 554 20.54 -8.13 25.68
N LYS A 555 20.61 -6.81 25.73
CA LYS A 555 21.45 -6.06 26.71
C LYS A 555 21.05 -6.32 28.16
N HIS A 556 19.76 -6.52 28.46
CA HIS A 556 19.27 -6.69 29.82
C HIS A 556 19.75 -8.01 30.44
N SER A 557 19.72 -9.10 29.65
CA SER A 557 20.13 -10.44 30.07
C SER A 557 21.59 -10.74 29.75
N ASN A 558 22.25 -9.91 28.96
CA ASN A 558 23.58 -10.17 28.38
C ASN A 558 23.68 -11.52 27.68
N THR A 559 22.63 -11.87 26.90
CA THR A 559 22.52 -13.12 26.17
C THR A 559 22.29 -12.89 24.68
N LEU A 560 22.54 -13.96 23.90
CA LEU A 560 22.12 -14.05 22.51
C LEU A 560 20.85 -14.91 22.44
N GLU A 561 19.81 -14.43 21.77
CA GLU A 561 18.52 -15.12 21.72
C GLU A 561 18.03 -15.32 20.28
N CYS A 562 17.46 -16.48 20.04
CA CYS A 562 16.77 -16.77 18.80
C CYS A 562 15.30 -16.33 18.89
N HIS A 563 14.87 -15.36 18.10
CA HIS A 563 13.48 -14.89 18.07
C HIS A 563 12.48 -15.85 17.40
N TYR A 564 12.95 -17.05 16.98
CA TYR A 564 12.09 -18.08 16.38
C TYR A 564 11.77 -19.21 17.36
N CYS A 565 12.78 -19.80 17.97
CA CYS A 565 12.60 -20.93 18.89
C CYS A 565 12.76 -20.56 20.37
N GLY A 566 13.27 -19.35 20.68
CA GLY A 566 13.55 -18.91 22.04
C GLY A 566 14.83 -19.50 22.65
N ALA A 567 15.67 -20.18 21.88
CA ALA A 567 16.94 -20.69 22.37
C ALA A 567 17.83 -19.52 22.82
N ILE A 568 18.41 -19.67 24.01
CA ILE A 568 19.26 -18.66 24.65
C ILE A 568 20.68 -19.19 24.69
N TYR A 569 21.65 -18.37 24.25
CA TYR A 569 23.04 -18.66 24.22
C TYR A 569 23.83 -17.61 25.01
N PRO A 570 24.92 -17.98 25.69
CA PRO A 570 25.81 -16.98 26.28
C PRO A 570 26.53 -16.21 25.15
N VAL A 571 26.91 -14.96 25.41
CA VAL A 571 27.78 -14.21 24.50
C VAL A 571 29.17 -14.88 24.54
N PRO A 572 29.70 -15.39 23.42
CA PRO A 572 31.02 -16.05 23.41
C PRO A 572 32.09 -15.02 23.73
N LYS A 573 32.99 -15.33 24.65
CA LYS A 573 34.18 -14.51 24.95
C LYS A 573 35.26 -14.70 23.88
N VAL A 574 35.33 -15.90 23.28
CA VAL A 574 36.24 -16.29 22.22
C VAL A 574 35.38 -16.62 20.99
N CYS A 575 35.82 -16.21 19.83
CA CYS A 575 35.10 -16.47 18.59
C CYS A 575 35.09 -17.99 18.28
N PRO A 576 33.93 -18.60 18.07
CA PRO A 576 33.89 -20.05 17.74
C PRO A 576 34.55 -20.39 16.40
N ASN A 577 34.68 -19.41 15.49
CA ASN A 577 35.25 -19.65 14.16
C ASN A 577 36.78 -19.48 14.09
N CYS A 578 37.32 -18.37 14.64
CA CYS A 578 38.76 -18.10 14.54
C CYS A 578 39.53 -18.25 15.87
N HIS A 579 38.83 -18.61 16.94
CA HIS A 579 39.37 -18.82 18.28
C HIS A 579 40.05 -17.59 18.91
N GLU A 580 39.80 -16.38 18.38
CA GLU A 580 40.34 -15.15 18.94
C GLU A 580 39.35 -14.51 19.95
N PRO A 581 39.89 -13.87 21.04
CA PRO A 581 39.04 -13.18 22.02
C PRO A 581 38.57 -11.81 21.50
N ALA A 582 37.90 -11.85 20.36
CA ALA A 582 37.57 -10.64 19.57
C ALA A 582 36.07 -10.48 19.33
N MET A 583 35.21 -11.04 20.18
CA MET A 583 33.76 -10.87 20.09
C MET A 583 33.34 -9.51 20.61
N GLU A 584 32.60 -8.77 19.84
CA GLU A 584 32.03 -7.45 20.19
C GLU A 584 30.52 -7.40 19.93
N ILE A 585 29.82 -6.54 20.66
CA ILE A 585 28.42 -6.27 20.42
C ILE A 585 28.32 -5.07 19.48
N GLU A 586 27.80 -5.33 18.28
CA GLU A 586 27.49 -4.29 17.30
C GLU A 586 26.09 -3.75 17.58
N GLY A 587 26.00 -2.47 17.96
CA GLY A 587 24.74 -1.79 18.28
C GLY A 587 24.84 -0.29 18.16
N TYR A 588 23.82 0.35 17.59
CA TYR A 588 23.52 1.79 17.68
C TYR A 588 24.56 2.80 17.20
N GLY A 589 25.35 2.50 16.19
CA GLY A 589 26.15 3.51 15.48
C GLY A 589 25.48 3.92 14.18
N THR A 590 24.57 4.87 14.18
CA THR A 590 24.14 5.54 12.93
C THR A 590 25.24 6.56 12.56
N GLU A 591 26.32 6.12 11.93
CA GLU A 591 27.17 6.99 11.15
C GLU A 591 26.27 7.66 10.11
N ARG A 592 26.24 8.98 10.08
CA ARG A 592 25.51 9.74 9.07
C ARG A 592 26.25 9.55 7.76
N ILE A 593 25.79 8.58 6.96
CA ILE A 593 26.40 8.27 5.66
C ILE A 593 26.44 9.48 4.75
N GLU A 594 25.44 10.34 4.82
CA GLU A 594 25.37 11.59 4.08
C GLU A 594 26.49 12.55 4.46
N ASP A 595 26.75 12.74 5.77
CA ASP A 595 27.85 13.59 6.26
C ASP A 595 29.20 13.04 5.78
N GLY A 596 29.35 11.70 5.79
CA GLY A 596 30.56 11.03 5.29
C GLY A 596 30.75 11.22 3.78
N VAL A 597 29.68 11.08 2.98
CA VAL A 597 29.76 11.33 1.54
C VAL A 597 30.09 12.80 1.25
N SER A 598 29.49 13.74 1.98
CA SER A 598 29.76 15.16 1.80
C SER A 598 31.21 15.52 2.12
N ALA A 599 31.80 14.91 3.15
CA ALA A 599 33.20 15.11 3.51
C ALA A 599 34.17 14.51 2.46
N LEU A 600 33.80 13.36 1.87
CA LEU A 600 34.63 12.67 0.86
C LEU A 600 34.54 13.27 -0.55
N TYR A 601 33.44 13.96 -0.85
CA TYR A 601 33.14 14.55 -2.17
C TYR A 601 32.66 16.01 -2.00
N PRO A 602 33.54 16.95 -1.54
CA PRO A 602 33.13 18.30 -1.16
C PRO A 602 32.62 19.15 -2.33
N ASP A 603 33.05 18.83 -3.56
CA ASP A 603 32.65 19.56 -4.78
C ASP A 603 31.38 18.98 -5.45
N ALA A 604 30.87 17.87 -4.96
CA ALA A 604 29.72 17.19 -5.57
C ALA A 604 28.38 17.66 -4.99
N ARG A 605 27.39 17.81 -5.85
CA ARG A 605 26.02 18.12 -5.47
C ARG A 605 25.31 16.83 -5.05
N ILE A 606 24.91 16.76 -3.78
CA ILE A 606 24.37 15.54 -3.18
C ILE A 606 22.86 15.70 -2.95
N LEU A 607 22.07 14.70 -3.37
CA LEU A 607 20.66 14.55 -3.04
C LEU A 607 20.46 13.34 -2.13
N ARG A 608 19.48 13.46 -1.23
CA ARG A 608 19.08 12.40 -0.34
C ARG A 608 17.68 11.90 -0.65
N LEU A 609 17.53 10.57 -0.71
CA LEU A 609 16.25 9.89 -0.98
C LEU A 609 15.94 8.87 0.12
N ASP A 610 15.18 9.30 1.12
CA ASP A 610 14.66 8.44 2.18
C ASP A 610 13.22 8.84 2.58
N LEU A 611 12.65 8.14 3.58
CA LEU A 611 11.28 8.41 4.04
C LEU A 611 11.11 9.79 4.67
N ASP A 612 12.15 10.35 5.26
CA ASP A 612 12.07 11.65 5.94
C ASP A 612 12.05 12.78 4.92
N THR A 613 12.80 12.65 3.81
CA THR A 613 12.86 13.63 2.71
C THR A 613 11.67 13.52 1.75
N THR A 614 10.89 12.44 1.80
CA THR A 614 9.81 12.14 0.84
C THR A 614 8.41 12.11 1.47
N ARG A 615 8.18 12.88 2.52
CA ARG A 615 6.86 12.95 3.20
C ARG A 615 5.76 13.52 2.31
N SER A 616 6.06 14.45 1.39
CA SER A 616 5.11 14.91 0.40
C SER A 616 5.24 14.17 -0.95
N LYS A 617 4.13 14.08 -1.70
CA LYS A 617 4.11 13.46 -3.04
C LYS A 617 5.00 14.20 -4.04
N GLU A 618 5.07 15.51 -3.90
CA GLU A 618 5.83 16.40 -4.78
C GLU A 618 7.33 16.31 -4.52
N ALA A 619 7.76 16.23 -3.26
CA ALA A 619 9.18 16.13 -2.89
C ALA A 619 9.86 14.90 -3.51
N TYR A 620 9.18 13.74 -3.53
CA TYR A 620 9.70 12.53 -4.17
C TYR A 620 9.91 12.73 -5.69
N GLY A 621 8.91 13.32 -6.36
CA GLY A 621 8.99 13.61 -7.79
C GLY A 621 10.14 14.58 -8.12
N HIS A 622 10.26 15.66 -7.36
CA HIS A 622 11.31 16.67 -7.55
C HIS A 622 12.72 16.09 -7.40
N ILE A 623 12.97 15.27 -6.38
CA ILE A 623 14.30 14.65 -6.19
C ILE A 623 14.68 13.77 -7.39
N ILE A 624 13.71 13.00 -7.93
CA ILE A 624 13.96 12.14 -9.09
C ILE A 624 14.18 12.97 -10.37
N ASP A 625 13.33 13.97 -10.58
CA ASP A 625 13.44 14.84 -11.77
C ASP A 625 14.76 15.62 -11.73
N ASP A 626 15.18 16.15 -10.57
CA ASP A 626 16.44 16.87 -10.41
C ASP A 626 17.65 15.96 -10.61
N PHE A 627 17.65 14.74 -10.09
CA PHE A 627 18.75 13.79 -10.34
C PHE A 627 18.78 13.36 -11.81
N SER A 628 17.63 13.07 -12.42
CA SER A 628 17.54 12.72 -13.84
C SER A 628 17.97 13.85 -14.79
N ALA A 629 17.80 15.11 -14.37
CA ALA A 629 18.20 16.30 -15.10
C ALA A 629 19.66 16.73 -14.84
N HIS A 630 20.48 15.89 -14.20
CA HIS A 630 21.86 16.19 -13.81
C HIS A 630 22.06 17.44 -12.95
N LYS A 631 21.05 17.82 -12.15
CA LYS A 631 21.18 18.89 -11.15
C LYS A 631 21.92 18.42 -9.89
N ALA A 632 22.11 17.10 -9.75
CA ALA A 632 22.91 16.49 -8.71
C ALA A 632 23.81 15.38 -9.27
N ASP A 633 24.95 15.19 -8.63
CA ASP A 633 26.00 14.28 -9.05
C ASP A 633 25.96 12.97 -8.27
N ILE A 634 25.52 13.04 -7.02
CA ILE A 634 25.45 11.89 -6.09
C ILE A 634 24.04 11.80 -5.50
N LEU A 635 23.48 10.60 -5.52
CA LEU A 635 22.25 10.24 -4.80
C LEU A 635 22.57 9.30 -3.65
N VAL A 636 22.33 9.73 -2.41
CA VAL A 636 22.43 8.89 -1.21
C VAL A 636 21.05 8.41 -0.82
N GLY A 637 20.84 7.10 -0.72
CA GLY A 637 19.51 6.62 -0.40
C GLY A 637 19.44 5.25 0.24
N THR A 638 18.23 4.96 0.74
CA THR A 638 17.85 3.67 1.32
C THR A 638 17.10 2.81 0.30
N GLN A 639 16.31 1.85 0.73
CA GLN A 639 15.49 1.00 -0.14
C GLN A 639 14.63 1.75 -1.18
N MET A 640 14.42 3.06 -1.01
CA MET A 640 13.68 3.85 -1.99
C MET A 640 14.42 4.01 -3.33
N VAL A 641 15.76 3.97 -3.31
CA VAL A 641 16.60 4.05 -4.52
C VAL A 641 16.52 2.77 -5.36
N THR A 642 16.21 1.64 -4.73
CA THR A 642 16.15 0.33 -5.41
C THR A 642 14.91 0.17 -6.31
N LYS A 643 13.88 1.03 -6.15
CA LYS A 643 12.53 0.78 -6.66
C LYS A 643 12.12 1.74 -7.78
N GLY A 644 11.72 1.18 -8.93
CA GLY A 644 10.94 1.88 -9.97
C GLY A 644 11.59 3.09 -10.63
N LEU A 645 12.88 3.35 -10.40
CA LEU A 645 13.59 4.52 -10.93
C LEU A 645 14.40 4.13 -12.18
N ASP A 646 14.35 4.98 -13.19
CA ASP A 646 15.11 4.80 -14.41
C ASP A 646 16.06 5.99 -14.60
N PHE A 647 17.32 5.79 -14.20
CA PHE A 647 18.39 6.75 -14.38
C PHE A 647 19.34 6.27 -15.47
N GLY A 648 19.55 7.10 -16.50
CA GLY A 648 20.34 6.72 -17.67
C GLY A 648 21.85 6.78 -17.45
N ASP A 649 22.34 7.71 -16.61
CA ASP A 649 23.76 8.06 -16.56
C ASP A 649 24.48 7.68 -15.27
N VAL A 650 23.91 6.75 -14.50
CA VAL A 650 24.55 6.24 -13.30
C VAL A 650 25.74 5.35 -13.67
N GLY A 651 26.94 5.84 -13.39
CA GLY A 651 28.20 5.14 -13.65
C GLY A 651 28.54 4.11 -12.60
N MET A 652 28.29 4.44 -11.30
CA MET A 652 28.61 3.55 -10.21
C MET A 652 27.49 3.53 -9.15
N VAL A 653 27.26 2.34 -8.62
CA VAL A 653 26.46 2.11 -7.41
C VAL A 653 27.36 1.55 -6.31
N GLY A 654 27.47 2.26 -5.20
CA GLY A 654 28.21 1.83 -4.01
C GLY A 654 27.27 1.32 -2.93
N VAL A 655 27.37 0.04 -2.57
CA VAL A 655 26.69 -0.53 -1.40
C VAL A 655 27.59 -0.39 -0.19
N VAL A 656 27.21 0.47 0.75
CA VAL A 656 28.09 0.87 1.88
C VAL A 656 28.33 -0.31 2.85
N ASN A 657 27.32 -1.14 3.09
CA ASN A 657 27.44 -2.33 3.93
C ASN A 657 26.35 -3.34 3.59
N ALA A 658 26.71 -4.50 3.05
CA ALA A 658 25.80 -5.58 2.72
C ALA A 658 25.43 -6.47 3.93
N ASP A 659 26.30 -6.55 4.95
CA ASP A 659 26.14 -7.46 6.08
C ASP A 659 24.88 -7.19 6.92
N ASN A 660 24.42 -5.96 6.94
CA ASN A 660 23.21 -5.59 7.67
C ASN A 660 21.93 -6.28 7.16
N VAL A 661 21.92 -6.67 5.89
CA VAL A 661 20.80 -7.39 5.29
C VAL A 661 21.02 -8.89 5.39
N ILE A 662 22.20 -9.33 5.07
CA ILE A 662 22.59 -10.76 5.08
C ILE A 662 22.40 -11.38 6.48
N ASN A 663 22.80 -10.66 7.52
CA ASN A 663 22.76 -11.14 8.90
C ASN A 663 21.50 -10.71 9.68
N TYR A 664 20.43 -10.33 8.98
CA TYR A 664 19.16 -10.05 9.65
C TYR A 664 18.59 -11.34 10.27
N PRO A 665 18.04 -11.32 11.51
CA PRO A 665 17.58 -12.52 12.19
C PRO A 665 16.22 -13.00 11.65
N ASP A 666 16.18 -13.45 10.40
CA ASP A 666 15.01 -13.95 9.69
C ASP A 666 15.46 -15.01 8.69
N PHE A 667 14.68 -16.09 8.52
CA PHE A 667 15.00 -17.13 7.54
C PHE A 667 15.03 -16.63 6.09
N ARG A 668 14.37 -15.51 5.78
CA ARG A 668 14.37 -14.86 4.47
C ARG A 668 15.53 -13.88 4.27
N SER A 669 16.47 -13.80 5.22
CA SER A 669 17.54 -12.80 5.16
C SER A 669 18.40 -12.94 3.90
N ALA A 670 18.73 -14.17 3.51
CA ALA A 670 19.48 -14.46 2.29
C ALA A 670 18.70 -14.04 1.03
N GLU A 671 17.43 -14.39 0.93
CA GLU A 671 16.54 -13.99 -0.17
C GLU A 671 16.39 -12.47 -0.26
N ARG A 672 16.15 -11.79 0.87
CA ARG A 672 16.07 -10.32 0.89
C ARG A 672 17.37 -9.65 0.50
N ALA A 673 18.51 -10.21 0.93
CA ALA A 673 19.83 -9.70 0.59
C ALA A 673 20.09 -9.85 -0.92
N PHE A 674 19.85 -11.04 -1.48
CA PHE A 674 19.98 -11.27 -2.91
C PHE A 674 19.08 -10.30 -3.72
N ASN A 675 17.78 -10.26 -3.42
CA ASN A 675 16.82 -9.42 -4.13
C ASN A 675 17.23 -7.94 -4.08
N MET A 676 17.64 -7.45 -2.93
CA MET A 676 18.00 -6.05 -2.75
C MET A 676 19.30 -5.70 -3.47
N LEU A 677 20.33 -6.55 -3.37
CA LEU A 677 21.62 -6.32 -4.04
C LEU A 677 21.48 -6.37 -5.57
N GLU A 678 20.69 -7.31 -6.10
CA GLU A 678 20.39 -7.38 -7.53
C GLU A 678 19.61 -6.16 -8.03
N GLN A 679 18.61 -5.70 -7.28
CA GLN A 679 17.84 -4.51 -7.67
C GLN A 679 18.70 -3.25 -7.68
N VAL A 680 19.55 -3.06 -6.65
CA VAL A 680 20.48 -1.94 -6.56
C VAL A 680 21.49 -2.02 -7.69
N SER A 681 22.04 -3.19 -7.96
CA SER A 681 22.99 -3.44 -9.04
C SER A 681 22.37 -3.08 -10.41
N GLY A 682 21.11 -3.43 -10.59
CA GLY A 682 20.36 -3.09 -11.80
C GLY A 682 20.19 -1.59 -12.09
N ARG A 683 20.62 -0.68 -11.18
CA ARG A 683 20.58 0.78 -11.41
C ARG A 683 21.80 1.31 -12.17
N ALA A 684 22.90 0.59 -12.17
CA ALA A 684 24.10 0.98 -12.89
C ALA A 684 24.07 0.58 -14.36
N GLY A 685 24.62 1.43 -15.24
CA GLY A 685 24.89 1.13 -16.65
C GLY A 685 23.67 0.78 -17.48
N ARG A 686 22.67 1.65 -17.54
CA ARG A 686 21.45 1.42 -18.33
C ARG A 686 21.50 1.92 -19.77
N ARG A 687 22.47 2.79 -20.10
CA ARG A 687 22.68 3.27 -21.47
C ARG A 687 23.82 2.50 -22.15
N ALA A 688 23.69 2.33 -23.46
CA ALA A 688 24.75 1.76 -24.29
C ALA A 688 26.01 2.66 -24.24
N GLY A 689 27.19 2.07 -24.11
CA GLY A 689 28.48 2.78 -24.26
C GLY A 689 29.51 2.45 -23.16
N ALA A 690 29.16 2.29 -21.93
CA ALA A 690 30.06 1.84 -20.87
C ALA A 690 29.33 0.99 -19.83
N PRO A 691 29.82 -0.18 -19.45
CA PRO A 691 29.21 -0.98 -18.41
C PRO A 691 29.18 -0.18 -17.10
N GLY A 692 28.04 -0.25 -16.39
CA GLY A 692 27.95 0.30 -15.06
C GLY A 692 28.78 -0.54 -14.08
N LYS A 693 29.31 0.07 -13.05
CA LYS A 693 30.06 -0.61 -11.99
C LYS A 693 29.26 -0.63 -10.70
N VAL A 694 29.28 -1.76 -10.00
CA VAL A 694 28.69 -1.91 -8.69
C VAL A 694 29.79 -2.32 -7.71
N MET A 695 29.89 -1.62 -6.60
CA MET A 695 30.87 -1.90 -5.58
C MET A 695 30.17 -2.26 -4.27
N ILE A 696 30.31 -3.49 -3.84
CA ILE A 696 29.66 -4.01 -2.63
C ILE A 696 30.69 -4.13 -1.52
N GLN A 697 30.58 -3.31 -0.50
CA GLN A 697 31.39 -3.44 0.71
C GLN A 697 30.72 -4.43 1.67
N THR A 698 31.51 -5.38 2.14
CA THR A 698 31.08 -6.40 3.10
C THR A 698 32.25 -6.89 3.95
N TYR A 699 31.94 -7.32 5.17
CA TYR A 699 32.89 -8.03 6.03
C TYR A 699 32.95 -9.53 5.76
N THR A 700 32.02 -10.06 4.97
CA THR A 700 31.88 -11.47 4.64
C THR A 700 31.88 -11.70 3.12
N PRO A 701 33.01 -11.40 2.43
CA PRO A 701 33.08 -11.46 0.96
C PRO A 701 32.80 -12.87 0.40
N ASP A 702 33.10 -13.91 1.17
CA ASP A 702 32.92 -15.31 0.79
C ASP A 702 31.51 -15.86 1.08
N HIS A 703 30.59 -15.00 1.58
CA HIS A 703 29.22 -15.45 1.84
C HIS A 703 28.54 -15.91 0.52
N PRO A 704 27.88 -17.10 0.47
CA PRO A 704 27.32 -17.64 -0.77
C PRO A 704 26.44 -16.66 -1.55
N VAL A 705 25.59 -15.91 -0.84
CA VAL A 705 24.71 -14.89 -1.45
C VAL A 705 25.51 -13.85 -2.24
N ILE A 706 26.64 -13.39 -1.71
CA ILE A 706 27.53 -12.43 -2.40
C ILE A 706 28.08 -13.05 -3.70
N GLY A 707 28.45 -14.34 -3.64
CA GLY A 707 28.92 -15.09 -4.80
C GLY A 707 27.86 -15.17 -5.92
N PHE A 708 26.59 -15.43 -5.58
CA PHE A 708 25.49 -15.50 -6.53
C PHE A 708 25.17 -14.09 -7.12
N VAL A 709 25.12 -13.07 -6.27
CA VAL A 709 24.92 -11.68 -6.72
C VAL A 709 26.02 -11.24 -7.70
N ARG A 710 27.29 -11.57 -7.39
CA ARG A 710 28.43 -11.23 -8.28
C ARG A 710 28.30 -11.83 -9.68
N ARG A 711 27.67 -12.98 -9.81
CA ARG A 711 27.44 -13.68 -11.09
C ARG A 711 26.06 -13.41 -11.70
N HIS A 712 25.19 -12.63 -11.04
CA HIS A 712 23.78 -12.47 -11.42
C HIS A 712 23.06 -13.81 -11.54
N ASP A 713 23.38 -14.76 -10.67
CA ASP A 713 22.97 -16.16 -10.73
C ASP A 713 21.75 -16.41 -9.82
N TYR A 714 20.56 -16.03 -10.27
CA TYR A 714 19.32 -16.31 -9.54
C TYR A 714 19.03 -17.82 -9.47
N PRO A 715 19.18 -18.65 -10.52
CA PRO A 715 18.93 -20.08 -10.43
C PRO A 715 19.81 -20.77 -9.38
N GLY A 716 21.11 -20.50 -9.37
CA GLY A 716 22.02 -21.06 -8.37
C GLY A 716 21.70 -20.60 -6.95
N PHE A 717 21.32 -19.32 -6.78
CA PHE A 717 20.82 -18.82 -5.50
C PHE A 717 19.54 -19.54 -5.06
N TYR A 718 18.59 -19.76 -5.96
CA TYR A 718 17.34 -20.45 -5.68
C TYR A 718 17.59 -21.88 -5.18
N GLU A 719 18.43 -22.64 -5.87
CA GLU A 719 18.78 -24.01 -5.47
C GLU A 719 19.41 -24.04 -4.07
N TYR A 720 20.37 -23.15 -3.81
CA TYR A 720 21.00 -23.01 -2.50
C TYR A 720 19.99 -22.70 -1.40
N GLU A 721 19.15 -21.70 -1.61
CA GLU A 721 18.15 -21.25 -0.63
C GLU A 721 17.05 -22.30 -0.41
N LEU A 722 16.60 -22.96 -1.48
CA LEU A 722 15.58 -24.02 -1.41
C LEU A 722 16.06 -25.19 -0.55
N GLU A 723 17.32 -25.59 -0.68
CA GLU A 723 17.88 -26.67 0.14
C GLU A 723 17.92 -26.31 1.63
N GLN A 724 18.32 -25.09 1.97
CA GLN A 724 18.27 -24.59 3.34
C GLN A 724 16.83 -24.62 3.89
N ARG A 725 15.86 -24.16 3.11
CA ARG A 725 14.45 -24.18 3.51
C ARG A 725 13.88 -25.60 3.66
N ARG A 726 14.33 -26.53 2.86
CA ARG A 726 13.95 -27.95 2.98
C ARG A 726 14.47 -28.53 4.29
N GLN A 727 15.74 -28.30 4.61
CA GLN A 727 16.38 -28.78 5.83
C GLN A 727 15.68 -28.27 7.10
N PHE A 728 15.31 -26.99 7.13
CA PHE A 728 14.69 -26.35 8.31
C PHE A 728 13.16 -26.28 8.25
N VAL A 729 12.53 -26.89 7.25
CA VAL A 729 11.08 -26.94 7.05
C VAL A 729 10.46 -25.53 7.00
N TYR A 730 11.05 -24.65 6.18
CA TYR A 730 10.50 -23.32 5.89
C TYR A 730 9.68 -23.32 4.58
N PRO A 731 8.87 -22.30 4.31
CA PRO A 731 8.17 -22.16 3.03
C PRO A 731 9.16 -22.24 1.84
N PRO A 732 8.83 -23.03 0.77
CA PRO A 732 7.51 -23.55 0.38
C PRO A 732 7.10 -24.90 1.01
N PHE A 733 7.93 -25.55 1.85
CA PHE A 733 7.66 -26.87 2.44
C PHE A 733 6.74 -26.80 3.68
N SER A 734 6.54 -25.62 4.23
CA SER A 734 5.60 -25.38 5.31
C SER A 734 4.86 -24.07 5.11
N ARG A 735 3.83 -23.85 5.94
CA ARG A 735 3.20 -22.53 6.15
C ARG A 735 3.57 -22.02 7.52
N VAL A 736 3.83 -20.74 7.62
CA VAL A 736 4.16 -20.08 8.89
C VAL A 736 2.97 -19.24 9.34
N ILE A 737 2.59 -19.38 10.61
CA ILE A 737 1.60 -18.52 11.27
C ILE A 737 2.27 -17.95 12.51
N ASN A 738 2.47 -16.64 12.56
CA ASN A 738 2.89 -15.95 13.76
C ASN A 738 1.65 -15.56 14.58
N ILE A 739 1.69 -15.86 15.86
CA ILE A 739 0.65 -15.55 16.83
C ILE A 739 1.24 -14.53 17.78
N PHE A 740 0.66 -13.34 17.83
CA PHE A 740 1.12 -12.26 18.68
C PHE A 740 0.15 -12.03 19.83
N ILE A 741 0.71 -11.92 21.02
CA ILE A 741 0.02 -11.61 22.26
C ILE A 741 0.51 -10.25 22.74
N ARG A 742 -0.41 -9.29 22.93
CA ARG A 742 -0.11 -7.91 23.36
C ARG A 742 -0.75 -7.58 24.68
N HIS A 743 0.00 -6.97 25.60
CA HIS A 743 -0.54 -6.44 26.84
C HIS A 743 0.32 -5.28 27.36
N ARG A 744 -0.27 -4.37 28.17
CA ARG A 744 0.46 -3.26 28.79
C ARG A 744 1.44 -3.74 29.88
N ASP A 745 1.10 -4.80 30.56
CA ASP A 745 1.96 -5.47 31.55
C ASP A 745 2.72 -6.63 30.90
N ARG A 746 4.05 -6.63 31.07
CA ARG A 746 4.95 -7.64 30.48
C ARG A 746 4.68 -9.03 31.07
N SER A 747 4.44 -9.12 32.37
CA SER A 747 4.22 -10.39 33.08
C SER A 747 2.94 -11.07 32.60
N VAL A 748 1.87 -10.29 32.36
CA VAL A 748 0.60 -10.78 31.81
C VAL A 748 0.81 -11.27 30.36
N ALA A 749 1.49 -10.49 29.51
CA ALA A 749 1.79 -10.91 28.15
C ALA A 749 2.54 -12.25 28.13
N HIS A 750 3.56 -12.41 28.97
CA HIS A 750 4.34 -13.66 29.12
C HIS A 750 3.50 -14.83 29.64
N SER A 751 2.66 -14.62 30.65
CA SER A 751 1.81 -15.67 31.22
C SER A 751 0.79 -16.19 30.21
N VAL A 752 0.07 -15.28 29.53
CA VAL A 752 -0.92 -15.63 28.51
C VAL A 752 -0.24 -16.35 27.33
N ALA A 753 0.93 -15.86 26.88
CA ALA A 753 1.67 -16.47 25.78
C ALA A 753 2.14 -17.89 26.11
N ARG A 754 2.60 -18.14 27.35
CA ARG A 754 2.99 -19.47 27.83
C ARG A 754 1.81 -20.44 27.89
N ASP A 755 0.69 -20.01 28.44
CA ASP A 755 -0.52 -20.86 28.52
C ASP A 755 -1.01 -21.19 27.11
N TYR A 756 -1.10 -20.21 26.22
CA TYR A 756 -1.49 -20.40 24.83
C TYR A 756 -0.57 -21.39 24.10
N ALA A 757 0.74 -21.17 24.17
CA ALA A 757 1.73 -22.05 23.54
C ALA A 757 1.71 -23.48 24.14
N SER A 758 1.47 -23.62 25.44
CA SER A 758 1.39 -24.93 26.12
C SER A 758 0.21 -25.75 25.59
N ARG A 759 -0.98 -25.15 25.53
CA ARG A 759 -2.20 -25.79 24.99
C ARG A 759 -2.02 -26.17 23.51
N LEU A 760 -1.45 -25.27 22.70
CA LEU A 760 -1.16 -25.57 21.31
C LEU A 760 -0.15 -26.70 21.15
N ARG A 761 0.90 -26.79 21.98
CA ARG A 761 1.86 -27.90 21.93
C ARG A 761 1.24 -29.26 22.23
N THR A 762 0.28 -29.30 23.13
CA THR A 762 -0.46 -30.53 23.42
C THR A 762 -1.20 -31.06 22.18
N LEU A 763 -1.69 -30.16 21.30
CA LEU A 763 -2.51 -30.51 20.13
C LEU A 763 -1.67 -30.60 18.83
N LEU A 764 -0.62 -29.77 18.70
CA LEU A 764 0.14 -29.59 17.47
C LEU A 764 1.62 -30.02 17.58
N GLY A 765 2.07 -30.38 18.78
CA GLY A 765 3.43 -30.89 19.00
C GLY A 765 4.54 -29.90 18.66
N ASN A 766 5.57 -30.41 18.01
CA ASN A 766 6.80 -29.67 17.64
C ASN A 766 6.59 -28.56 16.60
N ARG A 767 5.38 -28.41 16.05
CA ARG A 767 5.04 -27.30 15.12
C ARG A 767 4.99 -25.95 15.84
N VAL A 768 4.92 -25.93 17.18
CA VAL A 768 4.78 -24.74 18.01
C VAL A 768 6.13 -24.32 18.57
N ASN A 769 6.64 -23.18 18.14
CA ASN A 769 7.90 -22.58 18.58
C ASN A 769 7.63 -21.32 19.42
N GLY A 770 8.46 -21.03 20.41
CA GLY A 770 8.28 -19.93 21.35
C GLY A 770 7.48 -20.35 22.59
N PRO A 771 6.92 -19.43 23.42
CA PRO A 771 6.83 -17.98 23.15
C PRO A 771 8.17 -17.26 23.30
N VAL A 772 8.38 -16.23 22.48
CA VAL A 772 9.56 -15.38 22.50
C VAL A 772 9.19 -13.91 22.39
N GLU A 773 10.07 -13.03 22.82
CA GLU A 773 9.94 -11.60 22.50
C GLU A 773 10.40 -11.37 21.06
N PRO A 774 9.57 -10.70 20.20
CA PRO A 774 10.02 -10.37 18.84
C PRO A 774 11.11 -9.26 18.88
N PRO A 775 11.83 -8.99 17.77
CA PRO A 775 12.85 -7.94 17.70
C PRO A 775 12.32 -6.56 18.13
N VAL A 776 11.04 -6.29 17.93
CA VAL A 776 10.35 -5.12 18.46
C VAL A 776 9.39 -5.59 19.55
N ALA A 777 9.90 -5.67 20.77
CA ALA A 777 9.17 -6.23 21.91
C ALA A 777 8.11 -5.28 22.50
N ARG A 778 8.08 -3.99 22.13
CA ARG A 778 7.12 -3.01 22.67
C ARG A 778 6.69 -2.00 21.60
N VAL A 779 5.37 -1.88 21.41
CA VAL A 779 4.76 -0.91 20.48
C VAL A 779 3.57 -0.25 21.15
N ALA A 780 3.42 1.06 21.02
CA ALA A 780 2.31 1.83 21.62
C ALA A 780 2.06 1.50 23.10
N SER A 781 3.13 1.41 23.89
CA SER A 781 3.11 1.06 25.32
C SER A 781 2.59 -0.34 25.64
N GLN A 782 2.52 -1.24 24.66
CA GLN A 782 2.16 -2.65 24.85
C GLN A 782 3.37 -3.55 24.59
N TYR A 783 3.60 -4.49 25.50
CA TYR A 783 4.57 -5.57 25.33
C TYR A 783 4.00 -6.63 24.41
N ILE A 784 4.86 -7.23 23.60
CA ILE A 784 4.49 -8.19 22.56
C ILE A 784 5.24 -9.49 22.81
N MET A 785 4.51 -10.60 22.82
CA MET A 785 5.04 -11.95 22.78
C MET A 785 4.65 -12.60 21.45
N GLN A 786 5.52 -13.43 20.91
CA GLN A 786 5.32 -14.15 19.66
C GLN A 786 5.39 -15.66 19.89
N VAL A 787 4.42 -16.38 19.34
CA VAL A 787 4.46 -17.82 19.16
C VAL A 787 4.44 -18.09 17.66
N MET A 788 5.39 -18.88 17.16
CA MET A 788 5.46 -19.24 15.75
C MET A 788 4.97 -20.68 15.56
N LEU A 789 4.05 -20.85 14.62
CA LEU A 789 3.55 -22.14 14.20
C LEU A 789 4.07 -22.44 12.78
N ARG A 790 4.72 -23.59 12.58
CA ARG A 790 5.14 -24.12 11.27
C ARG A 790 4.30 -25.35 10.95
N VAL A 791 3.56 -25.28 9.86
CA VAL A 791 2.62 -26.33 9.43
C VAL A 791 3.09 -26.85 8.08
N GLU A 792 3.40 -28.11 7.98
CA GLU A 792 3.83 -28.78 6.75
C GLU A 792 2.73 -28.62 5.67
N THR A 793 3.12 -28.51 4.41
CA THR A 793 2.15 -28.28 3.30
C THR A 793 1.16 -29.39 3.10
N GLU A 794 1.50 -30.63 3.51
CA GLU A 794 0.62 -31.79 3.46
C GLU A 794 -0.43 -31.77 4.59
N ALA A 795 -0.20 -31.05 5.67
CA ALA A 795 -1.13 -30.97 6.78
C ALA A 795 -2.36 -30.11 6.45
N SER A 796 -3.51 -30.50 6.98
CA SER A 796 -4.76 -29.75 6.77
C SER A 796 -4.75 -28.40 7.51
N ILE A 797 -4.50 -27.32 6.78
CA ILE A 797 -4.55 -25.97 7.33
C ILE A 797 -5.92 -25.63 7.93
N LYS A 798 -7.01 -26.22 7.39
CA LYS A 798 -8.36 -26.05 7.93
C LYS A 798 -8.48 -26.60 9.36
N GLN A 799 -7.90 -27.77 9.60
CA GLN A 799 -7.89 -28.37 10.94
C GLN A 799 -7.02 -27.55 11.90
N VAL A 800 -5.85 -27.10 11.46
CA VAL A 800 -4.98 -26.23 12.27
C VAL A 800 -5.71 -24.94 12.66
N LYS A 801 -6.37 -24.27 11.72
CA LYS A 801 -7.16 -23.07 12.04
C LYS A 801 -8.31 -23.35 13.00
N ALA A 802 -8.99 -24.49 12.88
CA ALA A 802 -10.03 -24.90 13.82
C ALA A 802 -9.46 -25.09 15.24
N ILE A 803 -8.28 -25.71 15.37
CA ILE A 803 -7.58 -25.86 16.66
C ILE A 803 -7.22 -24.49 17.23
N LEU A 804 -6.66 -23.58 16.42
CA LEU A 804 -6.31 -22.22 16.88
C LEU A 804 -7.53 -21.46 17.38
N ARG A 805 -8.67 -21.55 16.68
CA ARG A 805 -9.94 -20.94 17.10
C ARG A 805 -10.48 -21.58 18.38
N SER A 806 -10.45 -22.92 18.50
CA SER A 806 -10.91 -23.63 19.71
C SER A 806 -10.11 -23.21 20.93
N VAL A 807 -8.78 -23.23 20.87
CA VAL A 807 -7.92 -22.81 21.98
C VAL A 807 -8.12 -21.33 22.33
N TYR A 808 -8.32 -20.47 21.32
CA TYR A 808 -8.64 -19.06 21.54
C TYR A 808 -9.96 -18.90 22.32
N VAL A 809 -11.02 -19.61 21.92
CA VAL A 809 -12.34 -19.56 22.59
C VAL A 809 -12.24 -20.09 24.03
N GLU A 810 -11.54 -21.21 24.25
CA GLU A 810 -11.32 -21.76 25.59
C GLU A 810 -10.61 -20.78 26.54
N MET A 811 -9.68 -19.99 25.99
CA MET A 811 -8.93 -19.00 26.77
C MET A 811 -9.65 -17.66 26.92
N ASN A 812 -10.68 -17.39 26.10
CA ASN A 812 -11.28 -16.07 25.95
C ASN A 812 -11.75 -15.48 27.28
N SER A 813 -12.34 -16.31 28.15
CA SER A 813 -12.75 -15.87 29.49
C SER A 813 -11.57 -15.39 30.37
N GLY A 814 -10.40 -16.00 30.21
CA GLY A 814 -9.17 -15.60 30.89
C GLY A 814 -8.47 -14.41 30.23
N VAL A 815 -8.41 -14.41 28.92
CA VAL A 815 -7.77 -13.36 28.11
C VAL A 815 -8.54 -12.05 28.23
N GLU A 816 -9.87 -12.08 28.16
CA GLU A 816 -10.70 -10.89 28.35
C GLU A 816 -10.53 -10.28 29.75
N LYS A 817 -10.46 -11.11 30.81
CA LYS A 817 -10.15 -10.64 32.16
C LYS A 817 -8.80 -9.98 32.29
N THR A 818 -7.80 -10.45 31.53
CA THR A 818 -6.47 -9.87 31.56
C THR A 818 -6.33 -8.67 30.62
N GLY A 819 -7.23 -8.50 29.64
CA GLY A 819 -7.16 -7.48 28.60
C GLY A 819 -6.06 -7.71 27.57
N ALA A 820 -5.51 -8.91 27.49
CA ALA A 820 -4.50 -9.27 26.49
C ALA A 820 -5.14 -9.49 25.10
N GLY A 821 -4.60 -8.81 24.09
CA GLY A 821 -5.02 -8.99 22.69
C GLY A 821 -4.23 -10.11 22.02
N ILE A 822 -4.90 -11.06 21.34
CA ILE A 822 -4.28 -12.10 20.52
C ILE A 822 -4.65 -11.87 19.07
N TYR A 823 -3.66 -11.90 18.16
CA TYR A 823 -3.89 -11.79 16.73
C TYR A 823 -2.91 -12.65 15.93
N TYR A 824 -3.31 -12.98 14.71
CA TYR A 824 -2.58 -13.87 13.81
C TYR A 824 -1.96 -13.10 12.65
N ASP A 825 -0.77 -13.53 12.23
CA ASP A 825 -0.12 -13.11 10.99
C ASP A 825 0.22 -14.37 10.19
N VAL A 826 -0.60 -14.65 9.19
CA VAL A 826 -0.48 -15.83 8.33
C VAL A 826 0.43 -15.47 7.16
N ASP A 827 1.39 -16.37 6.84
CA ASP A 827 2.42 -16.18 5.83
C ASP A 827 3.15 -14.83 6.01
N PRO A 828 3.88 -14.64 7.12
CA PRO A 828 4.65 -13.41 7.36
C PRO A 828 5.75 -13.25 6.31
N VAL A 829 6.03 -11.99 5.95
CA VAL A 829 7.04 -11.62 4.93
C VAL A 829 8.17 -10.82 5.54
#